data_dbb91726d139524a3f6373289690eb6d
#
_entry.id   dbb91726d139524a3f6373289690eb6d
#
_cell.length_a   1.000
_cell.length_b   1.000
_cell.length_c   1.000
_cell.angle_alpha   90.00
_cell.angle_beta   90.00
_cell.angle_gamma   90.00
#
_symmetry.space_group_name_H-M   'P 1'
#
loop_
_entity.id
_entity.type
_entity.pdbx_description
1 polymer ?
#
loop_
_entity_poly.entity_id
_entity_poly.type
_entity_poly.pdbx_seq_one_letter_code
_entity_poly.pdbx_strand_id
1 'polypeptide(L)'
;MAARIAIINEDRCKPKKCRQECRKSCPVVKTGKHCIEVTPASKSAFISEELCIGCGICVKKCPFGAIQIINLPKDLDKDTTHRYGPNTFKLHRLPVPRPGQVLGLVGANGIGKSTALKNPPDWQEILTYFRGSELQNYFTRLLEDNLKAIIKRQDVESIPKAVQGNVGQLLDKLDQRGVKAQLCIDLELNQVLDRNVEDLSGGELQRFAIAGTAAQSADIYMFDEPSVYLDVKQRLKAAQVIRSLHRANSYVIVVEHDLSVLDYMSDFICCSYGKPGAFGVVTLPFSVREGINVFLAGFVPTENLRFRDEALTFKIVEAQENAEEIETYQRYKYPTMSKTIGNFKLTVMEGEFTDSQIVVMLGENGTGKTTFIKMLAGRLKPDTVEGAEIEIPKFYVSHKPQQLETKFQGTVSQLLHQKIPESCTHPQFRSDVIKPLQIEQLMDRVVTNLSGGERQRVALCLCLGKLVDPNFEVVLQPADIYLIDEPSASLDSEQRIVASKVIKRFIFHAKKTAFVVEHDFIMATYLADKVIVYEGRPSVDCTANAPQTLLSGMNKFLSECREREAGSAARLDRIKEPAPEEVIPTFGTPPEPGVLCRVVPGFLPHSLYSGMEYKQWVFLVNIEPAIFLPFSKKVV
;
A
#
# COMPACT_ATOMS: atom_id res chain seq x y z
N MET A 1 11.95 -29.22 21.02
CA MET A 1 12.35 -27.83 21.35
C MET A 1 11.97 -26.96 20.17
N ALA A 2 11.48 -25.73 20.37
CA ALA A 2 11.19 -24.85 19.23
C ALA A 2 12.50 -24.60 18.46
N ALA A 3 12.47 -24.76 17.14
CA ALA A 3 13.62 -24.48 16.30
C ALA A 3 13.97 -22.99 16.44
N ARG A 4 15.22 -22.68 16.76
CA ARG A 4 15.69 -21.32 16.95
C ARG A 4 16.78 -21.03 15.93
N ILE A 5 16.62 -19.95 15.17
CA ILE A 5 17.64 -19.50 14.22
C ILE A 5 18.27 -18.20 14.70
N ALA A 6 19.59 -18.10 14.50
CA ALA A 6 20.34 -16.87 14.73
C ALA A 6 20.51 -16.13 13.41
N ILE A 7 19.99 -14.91 13.32
CA ILE A 7 20.12 -14.06 12.11
C ILE A 7 21.06 -12.92 12.42
N ILE A 8 21.89 -12.57 11.44
CA ILE A 8 22.85 -11.47 11.52
C ILE A 8 22.38 -10.33 10.62
N ASN A 9 22.30 -9.15 11.20
CA ASN A 9 22.14 -7.92 10.43
C ASN A 9 23.51 -7.50 9.90
N GLU A 10 23.73 -7.61 8.59
CA GLU A 10 25.00 -7.33 7.94
C GLU A 10 25.41 -5.85 8.06
N ASP A 11 24.43 -4.93 8.04
CA ASP A 11 24.68 -3.48 8.17
C ASP A 11 25.24 -3.10 9.55
N ARG A 12 24.79 -3.82 10.59
CA ARG A 12 25.25 -3.62 11.97
C ARG A 12 26.48 -4.43 12.33
N CYS A 13 26.70 -5.56 11.69
CA CYS A 13 27.86 -6.41 11.97
C CYS A 13 29.15 -5.76 11.45
N LYS A 14 30.06 -5.41 12.37
CA LYS A 14 31.35 -4.80 12.04
C LYS A 14 32.49 -5.63 12.60
N PRO A 15 32.78 -6.79 11.98
CA PRO A 15 33.77 -7.75 12.54
C PRO A 15 35.19 -7.19 12.65
N LYS A 16 35.54 -6.17 11.86
CA LYS A 16 36.81 -5.45 11.93
C LYS A 16 36.89 -4.45 13.09
N LYS A 17 35.77 -4.03 13.66
CA LYS A 17 35.70 -3.04 14.76
C LYS A 17 35.36 -3.66 16.11
N CYS A 18 35.00 -4.94 16.18
CA CYS A 18 34.74 -5.67 17.42
C CYS A 18 35.82 -6.69 17.69
N ARG A 19 35.87 -7.17 18.95
CA ARG A 19 36.79 -8.23 19.38
C ARG A 19 36.27 -9.64 19.15
N GLN A 20 35.26 -9.78 18.27
CA GLN A 20 34.55 -11.05 17.98
C GLN A 20 33.94 -11.68 19.25
N GLU A 21 33.31 -10.88 20.09
CA GLU A 21 32.72 -11.28 21.36
C GLU A 21 31.66 -12.40 21.17
N CYS A 22 30.89 -12.36 20.06
CA CYS A 22 29.94 -13.41 19.71
C CYS A 22 30.59 -14.78 19.59
N ARG A 23 31.75 -14.87 18.88
CA ARG A 23 32.51 -16.12 18.71
C ARG A 23 33.12 -16.59 20.04
N LYS A 24 33.76 -15.68 20.76
CA LYS A 24 34.44 -16.01 22.05
C LYS A 24 33.48 -16.45 23.14
N SER A 25 32.23 -15.94 23.13
CA SER A 25 31.25 -16.25 24.16
C SER A 25 30.34 -17.44 23.80
N CYS A 26 30.40 -17.93 22.58
CA CYS A 26 29.54 -19.03 22.14
C CYS A 26 29.91 -20.35 22.84
N PRO A 27 28.96 -21.02 23.52
CA PRO A 27 29.24 -22.29 24.20
C PRO A 27 29.63 -23.38 23.21
N VAL A 28 29.03 -23.43 22.03
CA VAL A 28 29.31 -24.41 20.99
C VAL A 28 30.72 -24.22 20.41
N VAL A 29 31.18 -22.96 20.22
CA VAL A 29 32.54 -22.67 19.78
C VAL A 29 33.56 -23.10 20.86
N LYS A 30 33.23 -22.95 22.15
CA LYS A 30 34.09 -23.40 23.26
C LYS A 30 34.24 -24.91 23.31
N THR A 31 33.33 -25.70 22.72
CA THR A 31 33.50 -27.15 22.56
C THR A 31 34.33 -27.56 21.34
N GLY A 32 34.94 -26.60 20.65
CA GLY A 32 35.78 -26.85 19.47
C GLY A 32 35.06 -26.92 18.14
N LYS A 33 33.73 -26.69 18.10
CA LYS A 33 32.95 -26.71 16.86
C LYS A 33 32.87 -25.33 16.22
N HIS A 34 32.92 -25.25 14.88
CA HIS A 34 32.87 -24.02 14.10
C HIS A 34 31.45 -23.44 13.96
N CYS A 35 30.77 -23.14 15.07
CA CYS A 35 29.42 -22.60 15.07
C CYS A 35 29.35 -21.12 14.65
N ILE A 36 30.34 -20.33 15.01
CA ILE A 36 30.47 -18.91 14.59
C ILE A 36 31.81 -18.71 13.94
N GLU A 37 31.81 -18.29 12.68
CA GLU A 37 32.98 -18.04 11.88
C GLU A 37 33.08 -16.56 11.47
N VAL A 38 34.27 -16.02 11.53
CA VAL A 38 34.60 -14.68 11.06
C VAL A 38 35.93 -14.77 10.32
N THR A 39 35.87 -14.62 9.01
CA THR A 39 37.06 -14.58 8.16
C THR A 39 37.51 -13.14 7.93
N PRO A 40 38.81 -12.87 7.65
CA PRO A 40 39.29 -11.52 7.37
C PRO A 40 38.64 -10.86 6.16
N ALA A 41 38.16 -11.65 5.22
CA ALA A 41 37.49 -11.20 4.00
C ALA A 41 35.97 -11.01 4.18
N SER A 42 35.35 -11.59 5.19
CA SER A 42 33.91 -11.51 5.39
C SER A 42 33.46 -10.14 5.88
N LYS A 43 32.38 -9.64 5.28
CA LYS A 43 31.71 -8.39 5.69
C LYS A 43 30.97 -8.55 7.02
N SER A 44 30.47 -9.75 7.32
CA SER A 44 29.71 -10.11 8.51
C SER A 44 30.21 -11.45 9.11
N ALA A 45 29.85 -11.73 10.36
CA ALA A 45 30.07 -13.05 10.94
C ALA A 45 29.11 -14.07 10.32
N PHE A 46 29.54 -15.34 10.24
CA PHE A 46 28.70 -16.46 9.86
C PHE A 46 28.32 -17.28 11.10
N ILE A 47 27.05 -17.69 11.27
CA ILE A 47 26.61 -18.56 12.35
C ILE A 47 26.02 -19.83 11.71
N SER A 48 26.55 -21.01 12.07
CA SER A 48 26.01 -22.26 11.57
C SER A 48 24.61 -22.53 12.14
N GLU A 49 23.65 -22.78 11.28
CA GLU A 49 22.28 -23.12 11.67
C GLU A 49 22.18 -24.48 12.38
N GLU A 50 22.94 -25.47 11.90
CA GLU A 50 22.95 -26.84 12.44
C GLU A 50 23.61 -26.92 13.82
N LEU A 51 24.68 -26.16 14.03
CA LEU A 51 25.43 -26.16 15.26
C LEU A 51 24.90 -25.18 16.31
N CYS A 52 24.13 -24.18 15.89
CA CYS A 52 23.61 -23.14 16.77
C CYS A 52 22.45 -23.65 17.63
N ILE A 53 22.64 -23.68 18.96
CA ILE A 53 21.59 -24.07 19.91
C ILE A 53 20.63 -22.94 20.28
N GLY A 54 20.76 -21.76 19.68
CA GLY A 54 19.87 -20.61 19.92
C GLY A 54 19.90 -20.08 21.37
N CYS A 55 21.00 -20.19 22.08
CA CYS A 55 21.12 -19.80 23.50
C CYS A 55 21.05 -18.30 23.77
N GLY A 56 21.21 -17.43 22.76
CA GLY A 56 21.13 -15.97 22.88
C GLY A 56 22.32 -15.28 23.55
N ILE A 57 23.37 -15.99 23.94
CA ILE A 57 24.56 -15.38 24.60
C ILE A 57 25.27 -14.42 23.63
N CYS A 58 25.39 -14.79 22.34
CA CYS A 58 25.98 -13.95 21.31
C CYS A 58 25.19 -12.64 21.07
N VAL A 59 23.87 -12.68 21.24
CA VAL A 59 23.02 -11.47 21.15
C VAL A 59 23.39 -10.47 22.24
N LYS A 60 23.43 -10.94 23.50
CA LYS A 60 23.77 -10.09 24.67
C LYS A 60 25.22 -9.57 24.65
N LYS A 61 26.12 -10.28 23.98
CA LYS A 61 27.56 -9.92 23.94
C LYS A 61 27.97 -9.15 22.69
N CYS A 62 27.09 -9.03 21.69
CA CYS A 62 27.40 -8.25 20.49
C CYS A 62 27.35 -6.74 20.78
N PRO A 63 28.46 -5.98 20.69
CA PRO A 63 28.46 -4.56 21.00
C PRO A 63 27.66 -3.71 20.02
N PHE A 64 27.39 -4.24 18.84
CA PHE A 64 26.63 -3.55 17.79
C PHE A 64 25.14 -4.03 17.68
N GLY A 65 24.71 -4.96 18.54
CA GLY A 65 23.34 -5.50 18.47
C GLY A 65 23.01 -6.15 17.12
N ALA A 66 24.03 -6.70 16.44
CA ALA A 66 23.87 -7.22 15.07
C ALA A 66 23.26 -8.62 15.00
N ILE A 67 23.10 -9.32 16.11
CA ILE A 67 22.63 -10.70 16.15
C ILE A 67 21.27 -10.76 16.82
N GLN A 68 20.33 -11.49 16.22
CA GLN A 68 19.01 -11.72 16.75
C GLN A 68 18.67 -13.22 16.74
N ILE A 69 18.07 -13.72 17.81
CA ILE A 69 17.52 -15.09 17.84
C ILE A 69 16.03 -15.01 17.54
N ILE A 70 15.61 -15.83 16.59
CA ILE A 70 14.21 -15.96 16.18
C ILE A 70 13.75 -17.37 16.51
N ASN A 71 12.59 -17.46 17.18
CA ASN A 71 11.91 -18.72 17.41
C ASN A 71 11.07 -19.01 16.17
N LEU A 72 11.32 -20.14 15.51
CA LEU A 72 10.44 -20.65 14.48
C LEU A 72 9.27 -21.41 15.13
N PRO A 73 8.07 -21.34 14.59
CA PRO A 73 6.96 -22.21 15.00
C PRO A 73 7.37 -23.69 14.90
N LYS A 74 6.93 -24.51 15.85
CA LYS A 74 7.45 -25.88 16.04
C LYS A 74 7.28 -26.83 14.86
N ASP A 75 6.31 -26.61 13.99
CA ASP A 75 5.91 -27.55 12.95
C ASP A 75 6.30 -27.14 11.53
N LEU A 76 6.96 -25.98 11.37
CA LEU A 76 7.26 -25.41 10.06
C LEU A 76 8.57 -25.89 9.41
N ASP A 77 9.44 -26.61 10.10
CA ASP A 77 10.69 -27.09 9.47
C ASP A 77 10.40 -28.05 8.31
N LYS A 78 9.31 -28.79 8.38
CA LYS A 78 8.85 -29.69 7.30
C LYS A 78 8.19 -28.93 6.14
N ASP A 79 7.70 -27.73 6.39
CA ASP A 79 6.92 -26.91 5.45
C ASP A 79 7.79 -25.88 4.70
N THR A 80 9.12 -25.98 4.78
CA THR A 80 10.03 -25.05 4.09
C THR A 80 10.01 -25.31 2.60
N THR A 81 9.47 -24.37 1.83
CA THR A 81 9.34 -24.45 0.37
C THR A 81 10.43 -23.70 -0.37
N HIS A 82 11.02 -22.67 0.24
CA HIS A 82 12.12 -21.92 -0.38
C HIS A 82 13.12 -21.43 0.67
N ARG A 83 14.41 -21.47 0.29
CA ARG A 83 15.52 -21.06 1.14
C ARG A 83 16.63 -20.40 0.30
N TYR A 84 16.99 -19.19 0.60
CA TYR A 84 18.07 -18.48 -0.11
C TYR A 84 19.49 -18.94 0.31
N GLY A 85 19.62 -19.62 1.44
CA GLY A 85 20.89 -20.11 1.95
C GLY A 85 20.88 -20.31 3.48
N PRO A 86 22.02 -20.70 4.09
CA PRO A 86 22.12 -20.84 5.54
C PRO A 86 21.91 -19.48 6.24
N ASN A 87 21.13 -19.46 7.32
CA ASN A 87 20.80 -18.27 8.10
C ASN A 87 20.19 -17.10 7.30
N THR A 88 19.62 -17.40 6.14
CA THR A 88 18.91 -16.43 5.30
C THR A 88 17.42 -16.67 5.38
N PHE A 89 16.67 -15.86 4.63
CA PHE A 89 15.22 -15.93 4.59
C PHE A 89 14.73 -17.32 4.17
N LYS A 90 13.71 -17.82 4.88
CA LYS A 90 12.98 -19.05 4.58
C LYS A 90 11.52 -18.75 4.31
N LEU A 91 10.97 -19.33 3.25
CA LEU A 91 9.54 -19.31 2.98
C LEU A 91 8.95 -20.67 3.31
N HIS A 92 7.86 -20.66 4.07
CA HIS A 92 7.12 -21.85 4.43
C HIS A 92 5.75 -21.81 3.78
N ARG A 93 5.38 -22.92 3.16
CA ARG A 93 4.17 -23.10 2.35
C ARG A 93 4.12 -22.19 1.12
N LEU A 94 3.23 -22.52 0.20
CA LEU A 94 2.97 -21.76 -1.01
C LEU A 94 1.49 -21.38 -1.09
N PRO A 95 1.15 -20.29 -1.80
CA PRO A 95 -0.24 -19.96 -2.06
C PRO A 95 -0.93 -21.07 -2.87
N VAL A 96 -2.20 -21.32 -2.57
CA VAL A 96 -3.01 -22.37 -3.21
C VAL A 96 -3.98 -21.73 -4.21
N PRO A 97 -3.59 -21.53 -5.47
CA PRO A 97 -4.48 -20.98 -6.48
C PRO A 97 -5.49 -22.04 -6.94
N ARG A 98 -6.70 -21.60 -7.27
CA ARG A 98 -7.77 -22.42 -7.83
C ARG A 98 -8.09 -21.99 -9.25
N PRO A 99 -8.38 -22.94 -10.17
CA PRO A 99 -8.72 -22.57 -11.54
C PRO A 99 -10.03 -21.77 -11.57
N GLY A 100 -10.08 -20.77 -12.44
CA GLY A 100 -11.24 -19.90 -12.58
C GLY A 100 -11.49 -18.94 -11.42
N GLN A 101 -10.51 -18.71 -10.55
CA GLN A 101 -10.63 -17.84 -9.38
C GLN A 101 -9.40 -16.97 -9.23
N VAL A 102 -9.59 -15.80 -8.59
CA VAL A 102 -8.51 -14.87 -8.27
C VAL A 102 -8.09 -15.07 -6.82
N LEU A 103 -6.82 -15.42 -6.61
CA LEU A 103 -6.22 -15.56 -5.30
C LEU A 103 -5.47 -14.28 -4.92
N GLY A 104 -5.87 -13.66 -3.82
CA GLY A 104 -5.18 -12.52 -3.22
C GLY A 104 -4.14 -12.94 -2.19
N LEU A 105 -3.00 -12.24 -2.16
CA LEU A 105 -1.96 -12.39 -1.15
C LEU A 105 -1.79 -11.07 -0.39
N VAL A 106 -1.99 -11.10 0.93
CA VAL A 106 -1.79 -9.95 1.82
C VAL A 106 -0.73 -10.26 2.88
N GLY A 107 0.03 -9.26 3.28
CA GLY A 107 1.04 -9.40 4.34
C GLY A 107 2.05 -8.28 4.34
N ALA A 108 2.85 -8.17 5.40
CA ALA A 108 3.88 -7.15 5.54
C ALA A 108 4.98 -7.25 4.47
N ASN A 109 5.77 -6.19 4.31
CA ASN A 109 6.91 -6.21 3.40
C ASN A 109 8.06 -7.08 3.93
N GLY A 110 8.79 -7.72 3.00
CA GLY A 110 9.97 -8.55 3.34
C GLY A 110 9.67 -9.93 3.93
N ILE A 111 8.42 -10.41 3.92
CA ILE A 111 8.02 -11.74 4.36
C ILE A 111 7.85 -12.76 3.23
N GLY A 112 8.29 -12.42 2.00
CA GLY A 112 8.43 -13.36 0.89
C GLY A 112 7.23 -13.48 -0.05
N LYS A 113 6.29 -12.52 -0.09
CA LYS A 113 5.18 -12.52 -1.05
C LYS A 113 5.66 -12.63 -2.51
N SER A 114 6.54 -11.73 -2.93
CA SER A 114 7.15 -11.77 -4.27
C SER A 114 8.06 -12.99 -4.49
N THR A 115 8.63 -13.55 -3.43
CA THR A 115 9.39 -14.81 -3.49
C THR A 115 8.50 -15.98 -3.81
N ALA A 116 7.31 -16.03 -3.20
CA ALA A 116 6.31 -17.07 -3.46
C ALA A 116 5.85 -17.09 -4.95
N LEU A 117 5.92 -15.93 -5.63
CA LEU A 117 5.59 -15.82 -7.05
C LEU A 117 6.74 -16.18 -8.00
N LYS A 118 7.99 -15.93 -7.59
CA LYS A 118 9.15 -15.90 -8.51
C LYS A 118 10.02 -17.15 -8.50
N ASN A 119 10.12 -17.84 -7.37
CA ASN A 119 11.11 -18.89 -7.16
C ASN A 119 10.44 -20.20 -6.74
N PRO A 120 10.10 -21.09 -7.66
CA PRO A 120 9.72 -22.45 -7.30
C PRO A 120 10.95 -23.20 -6.77
N PRO A 121 10.82 -23.97 -5.68
CA PRO A 121 11.85 -24.92 -5.23
C PRO A 121 12.01 -26.08 -6.21
N ASP A 122 12.88 -27.05 -5.86
CA ASP A 122 13.01 -28.26 -6.69
C ASP A 122 11.65 -28.97 -6.83
N TRP A 123 11.25 -29.20 -8.07
CA TRP A 123 9.94 -29.70 -8.41
C TRP A 123 9.64 -31.10 -7.82
N GLN A 124 10.66 -31.95 -7.70
CA GLN A 124 10.49 -33.29 -7.12
C GLN A 124 10.21 -33.22 -5.61
N GLU A 125 10.87 -32.31 -4.91
CA GLU A 125 10.60 -32.08 -3.50
C GLU A 125 9.20 -31.51 -3.29
N ILE A 126 8.75 -30.57 -4.15
CA ILE A 126 7.40 -30.01 -4.11
C ILE A 126 6.33 -31.07 -4.30
N LEU A 127 6.42 -31.88 -5.36
CA LEU A 127 5.43 -32.91 -5.64
C LEU A 127 5.34 -33.96 -4.54
N THR A 128 6.48 -34.32 -3.95
CA THR A 128 6.52 -35.29 -2.83
C THR A 128 5.88 -34.68 -1.57
N TYR A 129 6.14 -33.41 -1.30
CA TYR A 129 5.63 -32.70 -0.13
C TYR A 129 4.11 -32.47 -0.20
N PHE A 130 3.60 -32.04 -1.35
CA PHE A 130 2.17 -31.74 -1.55
C PHE A 130 1.33 -32.94 -1.96
N ARG A 131 1.88 -34.16 -1.85
CA ARG A 131 1.18 -35.39 -2.21
C ARG A 131 -0.13 -35.54 -1.44
N GLY A 132 -1.25 -35.66 -2.18
CA GLY A 132 -2.59 -35.72 -1.61
C GLY A 132 -3.26 -34.41 -1.27
N SER A 133 -2.65 -33.25 -1.58
CA SER A 133 -3.23 -31.91 -1.39
C SER A 133 -3.80 -31.34 -2.69
N GLU A 134 -4.63 -30.28 -2.61
CA GLU A 134 -5.09 -29.52 -3.79
C GLU A 134 -3.92 -28.99 -4.63
N LEU A 135 -2.81 -28.65 -3.99
CA LEU A 135 -1.60 -28.17 -4.66
C LEU A 135 -0.90 -29.24 -5.49
N GLN A 136 -1.04 -30.51 -5.17
CA GLN A 136 -0.47 -31.58 -5.99
C GLN A 136 -1.02 -31.52 -7.42
N ASN A 137 -2.33 -31.39 -7.59
CA ASN A 137 -2.95 -31.27 -8.91
C ASN A 137 -2.48 -30.03 -9.67
N TYR A 138 -2.34 -28.89 -8.98
CA TYR A 138 -1.82 -27.67 -9.57
C TYR A 138 -0.37 -27.83 -10.05
N PHE A 139 0.51 -28.38 -9.21
CA PHE A 139 1.92 -28.58 -9.57
C PHE A 139 2.13 -29.69 -10.59
N THR A 140 1.33 -30.76 -10.53
CA THR A 140 1.34 -31.81 -11.55
C THR A 140 0.98 -31.21 -12.93
N ARG A 141 -0.11 -30.46 -13.01
CA ARG A 141 -0.50 -29.77 -14.24
C ARG A 141 0.54 -28.75 -14.71
N LEU A 142 1.16 -28.02 -13.79
CA LEU A 142 2.21 -27.05 -14.11
C LEU A 142 3.41 -27.73 -14.79
N LEU A 143 3.75 -28.96 -14.37
CA LEU A 143 4.87 -29.73 -14.91
C LEU A 143 4.52 -30.53 -16.16
N GLU A 144 3.38 -31.21 -16.15
CA GLU A 144 2.98 -32.11 -17.23
C GLU A 144 2.39 -31.35 -18.41
N ASP A 145 1.54 -30.32 -18.16
CA ASP A 145 0.88 -29.54 -19.20
C ASP A 145 1.71 -28.36 -19.71
N ASN A 146 2.94 -28.13 -19.19
CA ASN A 146 3.81 -26.98 -19.52
C ASN A 146 3.05 -25.64 -19.48
N LEU A 147 2.30 -25.40 -18.40
CA LEU A 147 1.49 -24.20 -18.25
C LEU A 147 2.32 -22.92 -18.40
N LYS A 148 1.87 -22.03 -19.26
CA LYS A 148 2.53 -20.74 -19.49
C LYS A 148 2.18 -19.76 -18.39
N ALA A 149 3.18 -19.35 -17.62
CA ALA A 149 3.03 -18.35 -16.56
C ALA A 149 3.60 -16.99 -16.98
N ILE A 150 2.87 -15.93 -16.67
CA ILE A 150 3.31 -14.54 -16.90
C ILE A 150 3.19 -13.77 -15.59
N ILE A 151 4.23 -12.98 -15.28
CA ILE A 151 4.28 -12.14 -14.09
C ILE A 151 4.44 -10.66 -14.45
N LYS A 152 3.54 -9.82 -13.96
CA LYS A 152 3.74 -8.37 -13.84
C LYS A 152 4.58 -8.11 -12.59
N ARG A 153 5.81 -7.65 -12.75
CA ARG A 153 6.74 -7.38 -11.65
C ARG A 153 6.36 -6.09 -10.90
N GLN A 154 6.76 -6.01 -9.63
CA GLN A 154 6.58 -4.83 -8.79
C GLN A 154 7.29 -3.59 -9.35
N ASP A 155 8.56 -3.74 -9.76
CA ASP A 155 9.41 -2.64 -10.26
C ASP A 155 9.08 -2.34 -11.73
N VAL A 156 8.22 -1.34 -11.95
CA VAL A 156 7.89 -0.83 -13.29
C VAL A 156 8.88 0.24 -13.75
N GLU A 157 9.62 0.88 -12.86
CA GLU A 157 10.63 1.91 -13.20
C GLU A 157 11.85 1.32 -13.92
N SER A 158 12.02 0.01 -13.84
CA SER A 158 13.04 -0.71 -14.63
C SER A 158 12.63 -0.99 -16.08
N ILE A 159 11.34 -0.89 -16.43
CA ILE A 159 10.83 -1.18 -17.77
C ILE A 159 11.49 -0.30 -18.84
N PRO A 160 11.63 1.04 -18.70
CA PRO A 160 12.29 1.88 -19.69
C PRO A 160 13.76 1.53 -19.94
N LYS A 161 14.41 0.92 -18.95
CA LYS A 161 15.81 0.45 -19.10
C LYS A 161 15.93 -0.85 -19.90
N ALA A 162 14.87 -1.67 -19.86
CA ALA A 162 14.85 -2.99 -20.49
C ALA A 162 14.14 -3.01 -21.84
N VAL A 163 13.18 -2.10 -22.05
CA VAL A 163 12.33 -2.07 -23.25
C VAL A 163 12.29 -0.65 -23.78
N GLN A 164 12.67 -0.48 -25.05
CA GLN A 164 12.65 0.79 -25.77
C GLN A 164 11.63 0.73 -26.91
N GLY A 165 11.02 1.85 -27.24
CA GLY A 165 10.12 2.00 -28.37
C GLY A 165 8.76 2.58 -28.00
N ASN A 166 7.90 2.65 -29.01
CA ASN A 166 6.57 3.22 -28.93
C ASN A 166 5.60 2.27 -28.22
N VAL A 167 4.79 2.81 -27.29
CA VAL A 167 3.82 2.06 -26.46
C VAL A 167 2.86 1.25 -27.32
N GLY A 168 2.29 1.86 -28.38
CA GLY A 168 1.33 1.20 -29.26
C GLY A 168 1.93 0.00 -29.99
N GLN A 169 3.15 0.15 -30.54
CA GLN A 169 3.85 -0.92 -31.25
C GLN A 169 4.26 -2.08 -30.32
N LEU A 170 4.63 -1.76 -29.08
CA LEU A 170 4.97 -2.77 -28.09
C LEU A 170 3.74 -3.56 -27.66
N LEU A 171 2.60 -2.89 -27.47
CA LEU A 171 1.33 -3.58 -27.18
C LEU A 171 0.87 -4.45 -28.35
N ASP A 172 1.09 -4.03 -29.62
CA ASP A 172 0.78 -4.87 -30.78
C ASP A 172 1.60 -6.18 -30.79
N LYS A 173 2.87 -6.10 -30.41
CA LYS A 173 3.74 -7.30 -30.32
C LYS A 173 3.34 -8.23 -29.17
N LEU A 174 2.79 -7.67 -28.09
CA LEU A 174 2.36 -8.43 -26.91
C LEU A 174 0.94 -8.97 -27.03
N ASP A 175 0.11 -8.40 -27.91
CA ASP A 175 -1.31 -8.78 -28.03
C ASP A 175 -1.50 -10.12 -28.75
N GLN A 176 -1.42 -11.19 -27.99
CA GLN A 176 -1.70 -12.56 -28.43
C GLN A 176 -3.21 -12.91 -28.39
N ARG A 177 -4.02 -12.04 -27.76
CA ARG A 177 -5.45 -12.29 -27.52
C ARG A 177 -6.37 -11.43 -28.38
N GLY A 178 -5.85 -10.44 -29.10
CA GLY A 178 -6.64 -9.49 -29.90
C GLY A 178 -7.46 -8.52 -29.04
N VAL A 179 -7.00 -8.20 -27.84
CA VAL A 179 -7.75 -7.38 -26.86
C VAL A 179 -7.12 -5.99 -26.60
N LYS A 180 -6.08 -5.62 -27.37
CA LYS A 180 -5.36 -4.35 -27.22
C LYS A 180 -6.32 -3.15 -27.17
N ALA A 181 -7.24 -3.07 -28.14
CA ALA A 181 -8.14 -1.91 -28.23
C ALA A 181 -8.98 -1.73 -26.96
N GLN A 182 -9.55 -2.83 -26.43
CA GLN A 182 -10.33 -2.80 -25.21
C GLN A 182 -9.46 -2.44 -23.99
N LEU A 183 -8.27 -3.06 -23.86
CA LEU A 183 -7.35 -2.76 -22.77
C LEU A 183 -6.88 -1.31 -22.76
N CYS A 184 -6.66 -0.72 -23.96
CA CYS A 184 -6.29 0.70 -24.06
C CYS A 184 -7.42 1.64 -23.64
N ILE A 185 -8.68 1.25 -23.83
CA ILE A 185 -9.85 1.99 -23.34
C ILE A 185 -9.96 1.83 -21.83
N ASP A 186 -9.96 0.60 -21.33
CA ASP A 186 -10.18 0.28 -19.91
C ASP A 186 -9.09 0.86 -19.02
N LEU A 187 -7.85 0.87 -19.48
CA LEU A 187 -6.70 1.39 -18.75
C LEU A 187 -6.30 2.82 -19.16
N GLU A 188 -7.12 3.51 -19.97
CA GLU A 188 -6.88 4.90 -20.41
C GLU A 188 -5.49 5.11 -21.02
N LEU A 189 -5.04 4.20 -21.90
CA LEU A 189 -3.73 4.25 -22.54
C LEU A 189 -3.77 4.93 -23.91
N ASN A 190 -4.95 5.22 -24.48
CA ASN A 190 -5.09 5.81 -25.82
C ASN A 190 -4.30 7.13 -25.99
N GLN A 191 -4.16 7.90 -24.90
CA GLN A 191 -3.46 9.20 -24.91
C GLN A 191 -1.93 9.06 -25.01
N VAL A 192 -1.39 7.87 -24.73
CA VAL A 192 0.05 7.63 -24.64
C VAL A 192 0.56 6.63 -25.68
N LEU A 193 -0.31 6.13 -26.56
CA LEU A 193 0.05 5.13 -27.56
C LEU A 193 1.21 5.59 -28.48
N ASP A 194 1.27 6.89 -28.79
CA ASP A 194 2.29 7.47 -29.68
C ASP A 194 3.58 7.87 -28.93
N ARG A 195 3.60 7.75 -27.60
CA ARG A 195 4.78 8.07 -26.80
C ARG A 195 5.73 6.89 -26.68
N ASN A 196 7.01 7.19 -26.43
CA ASN A 196 7.97 6.16 -26.05
C ASN A 196 7.81 5.77 -24.59
N VAL A 197 8.15 4.53 -24.26
CA VAL A 197 8.07 4.00 -22.89
C VAL A 197 8.92 4.81 -21.91
N GLU A 198 10.01 5.43 -22.38
CA GLU A 198 10.89 6.27 -21.56
C GLU A 198 10.23 7.57 -21.09
N ASP A 199 9.23 8.05 -21.83
CA ASP A 199 8.52 9.31 -21.55
C ASP A 199 7.27 9.11 -20.67
N LEU A 200 7.01 7.88 -20.22
CA LEU A 200 5.85 7.55 -19.42
C LEU A 200 6.07 7.87 -17.93
N SER A 201 5.05 8.44 -17.30
CA SER A 201 4.97 8.58 -15.84
C SER A 201 4.84 7.21 -15.16
N GLY A 202 5.13 7.14 -13.85
CA GLY A 202 5.01 5.90 -13.08
C GLY A 202 3.62 5.24 -13.16
N GLY A 203 2.54 6.02 -13.14
CA GLY A 203 1.18 5.51 -13.31
C GLY A 203 0.88 5.03 -14.72
N GLU A 204 1.40 5.70 -15.75
CA GLU A 204 1.27 5.25 -17.14
C GLU A 204 2.06 3.97 -17.39
N LEU A 205 3.30 3.86 -16.85
CA LEU A 205 4.10 2.64 -16.88
C LEU A 205 3.40 1.47 -16.19
N GLN A 206 2.75 1.72 -15.07
CA GLN A 206 2.01 0.70 -14.35
C GLN A 206 0.82 0.18 -15.17
N ARG A 207 0.02 1.07 -15.75
CA ARG A 207 -1.09 0.70 -16.63
C ARG A 207 -0.63 0.00 -17.89
N PHE A 208 0.48 0.43 -18.50
CA PHE A 208 1.13 -0.24 -19.62
C PHE A 208 1.58 -1.65 -19.25
N ALA A 209 2.22 -1.84 -18.08
CA ALA A 209 2.65 -3.16 -17.63
C ALA A 209 1.46 -4.11 -17.37
N ILE A 210 0.35 -3.62 -16.82
CA ILE A 210 -0.89 -4.40 -16.65
C ILE A 210 -1.45 -4.77 -18.02
N ALA A 211 -1.59 -3.81 -18.94
CA ALA A 211 -2.05 -4.07 -20.31
C ALA A 211 -1.21 -5.10 -21.03
N GLY A 212 0.12 -4.95 -21.00
CA GLY A 212 1.05 -5.87 -21.62
C GLY A 212 1.00 -7.29 -21.05
N THR A 213 0.72 -7.42 -19.74
CA THR A 213 0.51 -8.74 -19.11
C THR A 213 -0.84 -9.33 -19.51
N ALA A 214 -1.89 -8.52 -19.51
CA ALA A 214 -3.26 -8.95 -19.82
C ALA A 214 -3.47 -9.27 -21.31
N ALA A 215 -2.72 -8.64 -22.21
CA ALA A 215 -2.79 -8.87 -23.66
C ALA A 215 -2.19 -10.23 -24.08
N GLN A 216 -1.27 -10.77 -23.30
CA GLN A 216 -0.65 -12.06 -23.60
C GLN A 216 -1.58 -13.22 -23.24
N SER A 217 -1.45 -14.32 -23.96
CA SER A 217 -2.14 -15.58 -23.64
C SER A 217 -1.31 -16.38 -22.64
N ALA A 218 -1.87 -16.66 -21.47
CA ALA A 218 -1.24 -17.46 -20.42
C ALA A 218 -2.28 -18.30 -19.67
N ASP A 219 -1.81 -19.33 -19.00
CA ASP A 219 -2.60 -20.17 -18.10
C ASP A 219 -2.53 -19.63 -16.67
N ILE A 220 -1.41 -18.99 -16.31
CA ILE A 220 -1.17 -18.43 -14.98
C ILE A 220 -0.78 -16.96 -15.13
N TYR A 221 -1.58 -16.07 -14.55
CA TYR A 221 -1.32 -14.64 -14.46
C TYR A 221 -0.96 -14.28 -13.02
N MET A 222 0.16 -13.59 -12.85
CA MET A 222 0.62 -13.12 -11.55
C MET A 222 0.83 -11.61 -11.59
N PHE A 223 0.28 -10.89 -10.60
CA PHE A 223 0.41 -9.44 -10.47
C PHE A 223 1.02 -9.10 -9.12
N ASP A 224 2.18 -8.45 -9.15
CA ASP A 224 2.89 -8.00 -7.94
C ASP A 224 2.65 -6.49 -7.77
N GLU A 225 1.82 -6.11 -6.80
CA GLU A 225 1.42 -4.75 -6.47
C GLU A 225 0.92 -3.94 -7.68
N PRO A 226 -0.22 -4.32 -8.29
CA PRO A 226 -0.71 -3.62 -9.48
C PRO A 226 -1.30 -2.23 -9.21
N SER A 227 -1.65 -1.87 -7.97
CA SER A 227 -2.27 -0.57 -7.64
C SER A 227 -1.27 0.56 -7.37
N VAL A 228 0.03 0.27 -7.28
CA VAL A 228 1.06 1.29 -7.00
C VAL A 228 1.09 2.35 -8.10
N TYR A 229 1.27 3.62 -7.75
CA TYR A 229 1.23 4.82 -8.63
C TYR A 229 -0.13 5.14 -9.24
N LEU A 230 -1.16 4.33 -9.02
CA LEU A 230 -2.49 4.56 -9.57
C LEU A 230 -3.36 5.36 -8.59
N ASP A 231 -4.15 6.29 -9.12
CA ASP A 231 -5.22 6.91 -8.36
C ASP A 231 -6.40 5.94 -8.17
N VAL A 232 -7.38 6.33 -7.37
CA VAL A 232 -8.50 5.47 -6.99
C VAL A 232 -9.26 4.89 -8.19
N LYS A 233 -9.56 5.73 -9.18
CA LYS A 233 -10.28 5.31 -10.39
C LYS A 233 -9.45 4.33 -11.21
N GLN A 234 -8.17 4.64 -11.40
CA GLN A 234 -7.24 3.77 -12.13
C GLN A 234 -7.02 2.43 -11.42
N ARG A 235 -7.00 2.41 -10.06
CA ARG A 235 -6.94 1.16 -9.27
C ARG A 235 -8.15 0.26 -9.55
N LEU A 236 -9.36 0.83 -9.54
CA LEU A 236 -10.58 0.08 -9.83
C LEU A 236 -10.59 -0.47 -11.26
N LYS A 237 -10.20 0.32 -12.25
CA LYS A 237 -10.09 -0.13 -13.65
C LYS A 237 -9.03 -1.23 -13.81
N ALA A 238 -7.89 -1.09 -13.19
CA ALA A 238 -6.85 -2.13 -13.17
C ALA A 238 -7.40 -3.42 -12.52
N ALA A 239 -8.13 -3.29 -11.42
CA ALA A 239 -8.76 -4.42 -10.74
C ALA A 239 -9.81 -5.13 -11.62
N GLN A 240 -10.63 -4.38 -12.36
CA GLN A 240 -11.60 -4.93 -13.32
C GLN A 240 -10.91 -5.70 -14.44
N VAL A 241 -9.84 -5.14 -15.01
CA VAL A 241 -9.04 -5.79 -16.05
C VAL A 241 -8.42 -7.09 -15.53
N ILE A 242 -7.80 -7.07 -14.34
CA ILE A 242 -7.21 -8.26 -13.73
C ILE A 242 -8.28 -9.32 -13.45
N ARG A 243 -9.43 -8.92 -12.91
CA ARG A 243 -10.55 -9.83 -12.66
C ARG A 243 -11.11 -10.44 -13.94
N SER A 244 -11.10 -9.72 -15.06
CA SER A 244 -11.54 -10.24 -16.38
C SER A 244 -10.66 -11.35 -16.95
N LEU A 245 -9.47 -11.57 -16.39
CA LEU A 245 -8.53 -12.61 -16.82
C LEU A 245 -8.91 -14.01 -16.32
N HIS A 246 -9.79 -14.11 -15.31
CA HIS A 246 -10.23 -15.41 -14.81
C HIS A 246 -11.05 -16.15 -15.88
N ARG A 247 -10.62 -17.35 -16.20
CA ARG A 247 -11.28 -18.29 -17.11
C ARG A 247 -11.30 -19.66 -16.41
N ALA A 248 -12.20 -20.54 -16.82
CA ALA A 248 -12.38 -21.86 -16.19
C ALA A 248 -11.07 -22.63 -15.95
N ASN A 249 -10.07 -22.46 -16.82
CA ASN A 249 -8.78 -23.16 -16.74
C ASN A 249 -7.58 -22.24 -16.43
N SER A 250 -7.80 -20.95 -16.14
CA SER A 250 -6.71 -20.04 -15.81
C SER A 250 -6.59 -19.82 -14.30
N TYR A 251 -5.38 -19.49 -13.86
CA TYR A 251 -5.07 -19.14 -12.49
C TYR A 251 -4.65 -17.67 -12.43
N VAL A 252 -5.20 -16.92 -11.51
CA VAL A 252 -4.83 -15.52 -11.29
C VAL A 252 -4.39 -15.34 -9.86
N ILE A 253 -3.17 -14.83 -9.64
CA ILE A 253 -2.60 -14.58 -8.31
C ILE A 253 -2.21 -13.12 -8.23
N VAL A 254 -2.67 -12.43 -7.20
CA VAL A 254 -2.42 -10.99 -7.00
C VAL A 254 -1.83 -10.74 -5.62
N VAL A 255 -0.69 -10.07 -5.56
CA VAL A 255 -0.13 -9.52 -4.33
C VAL A 255 -0.55 -8.06 -4.24
N GLU A 256 -1.25 -7.67 -3.17
CA GLU A 256 -1.75 -6.30 -3.02
C GLU A 256 -1.67 -5.83 -1.57
N HIS A 257 -1.45 -4.52 -1.39
CA HIS A 257 -1.40 -3.86 -0.10
C HIS A 257 -2.63 -2.99 0.19
N ASP A 258 -3.34 -2.57 -0.84
CA ASP A 258 -4.62 -1.89 -0.70
C ASP A 258 -5.72 -2.94 -0.44
N LEU A 259 -6.19 -2.99 0.80
CA LEU A 259 -7.18 -3.98 1.22
C LEU A 259 -8.53 -3.80 0.52
N SER A 260 -8.88 -2.57 0.12
CA SER A 260 -10.12 -2.29 -0.61
C SER A 260 -10.06 -2.85 -2.03
N VAL A 261 -8.92 -2.66 -2.69
CA VAL A 261 -8.67 -3.19 -4.03
C VAL A 261 -8.55 -4.73 -3.99
N LEU A 262 -7.92 -5.26 -2.95
CA LEU A 262 -7.78 -6.70 -2.75
C LEU A 262 -9.15 -7.38 -2.52
N ASP A 263 -10.02 -6.77 -1.71
CA ASP A 263 -11.40 -7.23 -1.48
C ASP A 263 -12.20 -7.28 -2.78
N TYR A 264 -12.06 -6.26 -3.61
CA TYR A 264 -12.76 -6.20 -4.91
C TYR A 264 -12.24 -7.25 -5.91
N MET A 265 -10.92 -7.48 -5.98
CA MET A 265 -10.33 -8.36 -6.99
C MET A 265 -10.45 -9.84 -6.67
N SER A 266 -10.34 -10.21 -5.39
CA SER A 266 -10.06 -11.59 -4.97
C SER A 266 -11.34 -12.38 -4.71
N ASP A 267 -11.29 -13.67 -4.97
CA ASP A 267 -12.31 -14.64 -4.55
C ASP A 267 -11.88 -15.34 -3.24
N PHE A 268 -10.57 -15.49 -3.04
CA PHE A 268 -9.93 -16.02 -1.83
C PHE A 268 -8.68 -15.21 -1.49
N ILE A 269 -8.31 -15.23 -0.21
CA ILE A 269 -7.10 -14.56 0.29
C ILE A 269 -6.25 -15.53 1.10
N CYS A 270 -4.94 -15.57 0.79
CA CYS A 270 -3.93 -16.12 1.69
C CYS A 270 -3.24 -14.99 2.44
N CYS A 271 -3.16 -15.10 3.76
CA CYS A 271 -2.37 -14.19 4.57
C CYS A 271 -0.92 -14.68 4.62
N SER A 272 0.01 -13.77 4.43
CA SER A 272 1.42 -14.03 4.67
C SER A 272 1.83 -13.36 5.98
N TYR A 273 2.45 -14.11 6.87
CA TYR A 273 2.95 -13.61 8.14
C TYR A 273 4.38 -14.10 8.39
N GLY A 274 5.08 -13.47 9.32
CA GLY A 274 6.45 -13.84 9.64
C GLY A 274 7.28 -12.67 10.12
N LYS A 275 8.59 -12.82 10.00
CA LYS A 275 9.55 -11.77 10.36
C LYS A 275 10.32 -11.32 9.13
N PRO A 276 10.22 -10.04 8.76
CA PRO A 276 10.91 -9.51 7.59
C PRO A 276 12.40 -9.89 7.57
N GLY A 277 12.88 -10.41 6.43
CA GLY A 277 14.25 -10.83 6.22
C GLY A 277 14.66 -12.14 6.92
N ALA A 278 13.76 -12.79 7.67
CA ALA A 278 14.04 -14.01 8.43
C ALA A 278 13.23 -15.21 7.93
N PHE A 279 11.92 -15.11 8.01
CA PHE A 279 11.03 -16.13 7.50
C PHE A 279 9.67 -15.55 7.14
N GLY A 280 8.98 -16.22 6.24
CA GLY A 280 7.58 -15.98 5.92
C GLY A 280 6.80 -17.29 5.86
N VAL A 281 5.54 -17.23 6.21
CA VAL A 281 4.60 -18.35 6.15
C VAL A 281 3.39 -17.90 5.38
N VAL A 282 2.94 -18.69 4.42
CA VAL A 282 1.69 -18.47 3.70
C VAL A 282 0.62 -19.35 4.32
N THR A 283 -0.52 -18.74 4.70
CA THR A 283 -1.66 -19.49 5.25
C THR A 283 -2.40 -20.26 4.16
N LEU A 284 -3.26 -21.18 4.57
CA LEU A 284 -4.29 -21.70 3.68
C LEU A 284 -5.22 -20.57 3.21
N PRO A 285 -5.91 -20.74 2.07
CA PRO A 285 -6.82 -19.73 1.54
C PRO A 285 -8.07 -19.60 2.44
N PHE A 286 -8.40 -18.36 2.76
CA PHE A 286 -9.63 -17.95 3.45
C PHE A 286 -10.60 -17.30 2.47
N SER A 287 -11.87 -17.20 2.83
CA SER A 287 -12.76 -16.25 2.16
C SER A 287 -12.21 -14.82 2.30
N VAL A 288 -12.52 -13.95 1.36
CA VAL A 288 -11.95 -12.58 1.32
C VAL A 288 -12.12 -11.86 2.64
N ARG A 289 -13.35 -11.83 3.16
CA ARG A 289 -13.68 -11.18 4.43
C ARG A 289 -12.93 -11.78 5.61
N GLU A 290 -12.87 -13.09 5.69
CA GLU A 290 -12.17 -13.80 6.78
C GLU A 290 -10.66 -13.54 6.70
N GLY A 291 -10.05 -13.64 5.51
CA GLY A 291 -8.63 -13.39 5.31
C GLY A 291 -8.23 -11.97 5.68
N ILE A 292 -9.01 -10.95 5.30
CA ILE A 292 -8.78 -9.56 5.72
C ILE A 292 -8.88 -9.43 7.24
N ASN A 293 -9.88 -10.05 7.86
CA ASN A 293 -10.03 -10.00 9.32
C ASN A 293 -8.90 -10.71 10.05
N VAL A 294 -8.44 -11.86 9.57
CA VAL A 294 -7.25 -12.57 10.10
C VAL A 294 -6.02 -11.67 10.02
N PHE A 295 -5.81 -11.00 8.89
CA PHE A 295 -4.70 -10.06 8.73
C PHE A 295 -4.80 -8.88 9.69
N LEU A 296 -5.97 -8.26 9.82
CA LEU A 296 -6.21 -7.12 10.73
C LEU A 296 -6.09 -7.53 12.21
N ALA A 297 -6.64 -8.68 12.60
CA ALA A 297 -6.55 -9.19 13.97
C ALA A 297 -5.13 -9.64 14.35
N GLY A 298 -4.27 -9.94 13.38
CA GLY A 298 -2.94 -10.50 13.63
C GLY A 298 -2.96 -11.89 14.25
N PHE A 299 -4.04 -12.65 14.01
CA PHE A 299 -4.27 -13.97 14.58
C PHE A 299 -4.86 -14.93 13.55
N VAL A 300 -4.26 -16.10 13.39
CA VAL A 300 -4.72 -17.17 12.50
C VAL A 300 -5.50 -18.19 13.33
N PRO A 301 -6.85 -18.23 13.23
CA PRO A 301 -7.66 -19.11 14.06
C PRO A 301 -7.39 -20.61 13.82
N THR A 302 -7.21 -21.00 12.56
CA THR A 302 -6.96 -22.39 12.15
C THR A 302 -5.67 -22.98 12.70
N GLU A 303 -4.68 -22.13 12.98
CA GLU A 303 -3.37 -22.51 13.52
C GLU A 303 -3.21 -22.14 15.00
N ASN A 304 -4.23 -21.46 15.59
CA ASN A 304 -4.17 -20.89 16.93
C ASN A 304 -2.89 -20.07 17.15
N LEU A 305 -2.49 -19.31 16.13
CA LEU A 305 -1.26 -18.56 16.09
C LEU A 305 -1.51 -17.07 16.05
N ARG A 306 -0.93 -16.34 16.99
CA ARG A 306 -0.86 -14.87 16.96
C ARG A 306 0.47 -14.43 16.37
N PHE A 307 0.44 -13.72 15.25
CA PHE A 307 1.64 -13.23 14.56
C PHE A 307 1.88 -11.72 14.76
N ARG A 308 0.92 -11.01 15.36
CA ARG A 308 1.03 -9.61 15.77
C ARG A 308 0.44 -9.42 17.16
N ASP A 309 1.15 -8.69 18.03
CA ASP A 309 0.75 -8.49 19.42
C ASP A 309 -0.52 -7.63 19.53
N GLU A 310 -0.66 -6.61 18.66
CA GLU A 310 -1.80 -5.71 18.62
C GLU A 310 -2.60 -5.88 17.32
N ALA A 311 -3.94 -5.87 17.44
CA ALA A 311 -4.80 -5.83 16.28
C ALA A 311 -4.76 -4.46 15.59
N LEU A 312 -4.85 -4.45 14.26
CA LEU A 312 -4.99 -3.22 13.48
C LEU A 312 -6.46 -2.80 13.49
N THR A 313 -6.88 -2.07 14.50
CA THR A 313 -8.24 -1.56 14.60
C THR A 313 -8.36 -0.18 13.97
N PHE A 314 -9.39 0.00 13.14
CA PHE A 314 -9.86 1.29 12.68
C PHE A 314 -11.10 1.65 13.51
N LYS A 315 -10.95 2.58 14.45
CA LYS A 315 -12.11 3.25 15.05
C LYS A 315 -12.23 4.59 14.34
N ILE A 316 -13.24 4.73 13.51
CA ILE A 316 -13.72 6.06 13.15
C ILE A 316 -14.43 6.55 14.39
N VAL A 317 -13.71 7.30 15.20
CA VAL A 317 -14.36 8.10 16.24
C VAL A 317 -15.05 9.22 15.46
N GLU A 318 -16.36 9.13 15.28
CA GLU A 318 -17.14 10.34 15.12
C GLU A 318 -16.87 11.09 16.44
N ALA A 319 -15.90 12.00 16.40
CA ALA A 319 -15.69 12.93 17.49
C ALA A 319 -16.98 13.75 17.54
N GLN A 320 -17.87 13.40 18.46
CA GLN A 320 -18.76 14.38 19.04
C GLN A 320 -17.85 15.32 19.85
N GLU A 321 -17.11 16.17 19.12
CA GLU A 321 -16.44 17.29 19.71
C GLU A 321 -17.56 18.10 20.37
N ASN A 322 -17.47 18.29 21.67
CA ASN A 322 -18.40 19.13 22.40
C ASN A 322 -18.41 20.49 21.70
N ALA A 323 -19.57 21.00 21.34
CA ALA A 323 -19.72 22.27 20.62
C ALA A 323 -18.95 23.42 21.32
N GLU A 324 -18.77 23.34 22.62
CA GLU A 324 -18.00 24.27 23.44
C GLU A 324 -16.47 24.24 23.19
N GLU A 325 -15.91 23.08 22.82
CA GLU A 325 -14.48 22.97 22.50
C GLU A 325 -14.18 23.51 21.09
N ILE A 326 -15.10 23.37 20.14
CA ILE A 326 -14.95 23.88 18.75
C ILE A 326 -14.89 25.42 18.72
N GLU A 327 -15.56 26.10 19.64
CA GLU A 327 -15.53 27.58 19.72
C GLU A 327 -14.16 28.12 20.13
N THR A 328 -13.30 27.31 20.75
CA THR A 328 -11.97 27.74 21.21
C THR A 328 -10.87 27.60 20.17
N TYR A 329 -11.10 26.89 19.06
CA TYR A 329 -10.09 26.69 18.02
C TYR A 329 -9.92 27.91 17.13
N GLN A 330 -8.67 28.24 16.80
CA GLN A 330 -8.35 29.31 15.87
C GLN A 330 -8.82 28.94 14.46
N ARG A 331 -9.56 29.85 13.80
CA ARG A 331 -10.10 29.64 12.46
C ARG A 331 -9.24 30.40 11.44
N TYR A 332 -8.87 29.68 10.40
CA TYR A 332 -8.11 30.23 9.26
C TYR A 332 -8.95 30.15 8.00
N LYS A 333 -8.83 31.17 7.16
CA LYS A 333 -9.55 31.24 5.89
C LYS A 333 -8.54 31.48 4.76
N TYR A 334 -8.79 30.83 3.64
CA TYR A 334 -8.12 31.15 2.38
C TYR A 334 -9.15 31.58 1.34
N PRO A 335 -8.84 32.61 0.50
CA PRO A 335 -9.76 33.12 -0.50
C PRO A 335 -9.85 32.21 -1.71
N THR A 336 -10.85 32.45 -2.56
CA THR A 336 -10.90 31.86 -3.90
C THR A 336 -9.68 32.32 -4.69
N MET A 337 -8.95 31.38 -5.27
CA MET A 337 -7.72 31.66 -6.01
C MET A 337 -7.61 30.75 -7.23
N SER A 338 -6.89 31.22 -8.24
CA SER A 338 -6.62 30.43 -9.43
C SER A 338 -5.13 30.41 -9.76
N LYS A 339 -4.70 29.35 -10.46
CA LYS A 339 -3.34 29.24 -10.98
C LYS A 339 -3.34 28.54 -12.31
N THR A 340 -2.74 29.19 -13.30
CA THR A 340 -2.50 28.64 -14.63
C THR A 340 -1.03 28.25 -14.76
N ILE A 341 -0.78 27.01 -15.19
CA ILE A 341 0.57 26.48 -15.43
C ILE A 341 0.57 25.84 -16.83
N GLY A 342 1.12 26.54 -17.82
CA GLY A 342 1.01 26.10 -19.22
C GLY A 342 -0.46 26.02 -19.66
N ASN A 343 -0.90 24.85 -20.07
CA ASN A 343 -2.29 24.59 -20.48
C ASN A 343 -3.20 24.13 -19.34
N PHE A 344 -2.68 23.97 -18.13
CA PHE A 344 -3.43 23.52 -16.96
C PHE A 344 -3.89 24.73 -16.12
N LYS A 345 -5.17 24.78 -15.81
CA LYS A 345 -5.78 25.77 -14.91
C LYS A 345 -6.35 25.10 -13.67
N LEU A 346 -5.95 25.57 -12.50
CA LEU A 346 -6.52 25.17 -11.22
C LEU A 346 -7.29 26.35 -10.63
N THR A 347 -8.54 26.14 -10.28
CA THR A 347 -9.37 27.06 -9.49
C THR A 347 -9.60 26.44 -8.11
N VAL A 348 -9.30 27.19 -7.05
CA VAL A 348 -9.51 26.79 -5.67
C VAL A 348 -10.61 27.64 -5.09
N MET A 349 -11.70 27.04 -4.63
CA MET A 349 -12.79 27.75 -3.96
C MET A 349 -12.37 28.15 -2.56
N GLU A 350 -12.90 29.27 -2.07
CA GLU A 350 -12.66 29.72 -0.71
C GLU A 350 -12.98 28.63 0.32
N GLY A 351 -12.21 28.61 1.40
CA GLY A 351 -12.41 27.61 2.43
C GLY A 351 -11.90 28.05 3.79
N GLU A 352 -12.41 27.36 4.81
CA GLU A 352 -11.97 27.54 6.19
C GLU A 352 -11.55 26.23 6.83
N PHE A 353 -10.57 26.31 7.71
CA PHE A 353 -10.10 25.20 8.51
C PHE A 353 -9.71 25.68 9.91
N THR A 354 -9.59 24.76 10.86
CA THR A 354 -9.29 25.06 12.26
C THR A 354 -8.03 24.31 12.70
N ASP A 355 -7.50 24.69 13.83
CA ASP A 355 -6.49 23.91 14.54
C ASP A 355 -7.01 22.51 14.88
N SER A 356 -6.11 21.57 15.09
CA SER A 356 -6.39 20.16 15.40
C SER A 356 -7.21 19.43 14.33
N GLN A 357 -7.12 19.85 13.06
CA GLN A 357 -7.93 19.33 11.96
C GLN A 357 -7.05 18.72 10.85
N ILE A 358 -7.50 17.61 10.31
CA ILE A 358 -6.90 16.98 9.13
C ILE A 358 -7.85 17.12 7.94
N VAL A 359 -7.38 17.82 6.91
CA VAL A 359 -8.09 18.00 5.64
C VAL A 359 -7.49 17.08 4.60
N VAL A 360 -8.25 16.09 4.15
CA VAL A 360 -7.80 15.16 3.11
C VAL A 360 -8.22 15.66 1.74
N MET A 361 -7.30 15.64 0.77
CA MET A 361 -7.53 16.04 -0.61
C MET A 361 -7.72 14.82 -1.50
N LEU A 362 -8.92 14.67 -2.08
CA LEU A 362 -9.30 13.58 -2.96
C LEU A 362 -9.45 14.08 -4.40
N GLY A 363 -8.97 13.30 -5.35
CA GLY A 363 -9.07 13.60 -6.78
C GLY A 363 -8.15 12.74 -7.62
N GLU A 364 -8.37 12.71 -8.93
CA GLU A 364 -7.52 11.98 -9.88
C GLU A 364 -6.09 12.56 -9.92
N ASN A 365 -5.16 11.83 -10.49
CA ASN A 365 -3.82 12.33 -10.76
C ASN A 365 -3.88 13.46 -11.78
N GLY A 366 -3.05 14.51 -11.61
CA GLY A 366 -3.05 15.67 -12.49
C GLY A 366 -4.18 16.70 -12.24
N THR A 367 -4.96 16.58 -11.14
CA THR A 367 -6.00 17.56 -10.77
C THR A 367 -5.48 18.77 -10.00
N GLY A 368 -4.18 18.86 -9.74
CA GLY A 368 -3.57 20.04 -9.13
C GLY A 368 -3.46 20.02 -7.61
N LYS A 369 -3.61 18.86 -6.94
CA LYS A 369 -3.46 18.71 -5.48
C LYS A 369 -2.13 19.25 -4.97
N THR A 370 -1.02 18.83 -5.55
CA THR A 370 0.32 19.32 -5.22
C THR A 370 0.50 20.80 -5.57
N THR A 371 -0.21 21.33 -6.57
CA THR A 371 -0.20 22.75 -6.92
C THR A 371 -0.83 23.59 -5.82
N PHE A 372 -1.98 23.18 -5.31
CA PHE A 372 -2.63 23.82 -4.17
C PHE A 372 -1.75 23.82 -2.92
N ILE A 373 -1.11 22.67 -2.61
CA ILE A 373 -0.12 22.57 -1.53
C ILE A 373 0.99 23.61 -1.68
N LYS A 374 1.54 23.78 -2.90
CA LYS A 374 2.59 24.76 -3.15
C LYS A 374 2.10 26.22 -3.02
N MET A 375 0.82 26.48 -3.34
CA MET A 375 0.22 27.82 -3.13
C MET A 375 0.05 28.11 -1.63
N LEU A 376 -0.51 27.17 -0.85
CA LEU A 376 -0.63 27.30 0.61
C LEU A 376 0.74 27.46 1.30
N ALA A 377 1.76 26.77 0.77
CA ALA A 377 3.13 26.88 1.27
C ALA A 377 3.83 28.21 0.89
N GLY A 378 3.16 29.12 0.16
CA GLY A 378 3.76 30.35 -0.34
C GLY A 378 4.87 30.16 -1.38
N ARG A 379 5.05 28.92 -1.89
CA ARG A 379 6.07 28.60 -2.91
C ARG A 379 5.63 28.92 -4.33
N LEU A 380 4.32 29.04 -4.53
CA LEU A 380 3.71 29.36 -5.81
C LEU A 380 2.67 30.45 -5.58
N LYS A 381 2.84 31.62 -6.22
CA LYS A 381 1.86 32.70 -6.13
C LYS A 381 0.63 32.36 -6.98
N PRO A 382 -0.60 32.61 -6.51
CA PRO A 382 -1.80 32.56 -7.35
C PRO A 382 -1.72 33.58 -8.46
N ASP A 383 -2.56 33.41 -9.48
CA ASP A 383 -2.71 34.42 -10.54
C ASP A 383 -3.47 35.62 -9.99
N THR A 384 -3.14 36.81 -10.46
CA THR A 384 -3.80 38.04 -10.06
C THR A 384 -5.22 38.09 -10.65
N VAL A 385 -6.21 38.49 -9.85
CA VAL A 385 -7.57 38.75 -10.31
C VAL A 385 -7.75 40.26 -10.42
N GLU A 386 -8.11 40.76 -11.60
CA GLU A 386 -8.32 42.19 -11.91
C GLU A 386 -7.16 43.13 -11.50
N GLY A 387 -5.92 42.61 -11.49
CA GLY A 387 -4.73 43.41 -11.14
C GLY A 387 -4.46 43.52 -9.64
N ALA A 388 -5.29 42.96 -8.77
CA ALA A 388 -5.04 42.87 -7.33
C ALA A 388 -4.28 41.60 -6.96
N GLU A 389 -3.23 41.71 -6.15
CA GLU A 389 -2.58 40.52 -5.57
C GLU A 389 -3.51 39.89 -4.53
N ILE A 390 -3.72 38.57 -4.66
CA ILE A 390 -4.47 37.77 -3.68
C ILE A 390 -3.53 37.54 -2.50
N GLU A 391 -3.83 38.12 -1.35
CA GLU A 391 -3.09 37.86 -0.13
C GLU A 391 -3.54 36.55 0.50
N ILE A 392 -2.63 35.56 0.51
CA ILE A 392 -2.78 34.34 1.28
C ILE A 392 -2.19 34.57 2.68
N PRO A 393 -2.86 34.17 3.77
CA PRO A 393 -2.27 34.27 5.10
C PRO A 393 -0.90 33.58 5.13
N LYS A 394 0.08 34.22 5.75
CA LYS A 394 1.43 33.65 5.88
C LYS A 394 1.42 32.55 6.94
N PHE A 395 1.56 31.32 6.50
CA PHE A 395 1.68 30.14 7.37
C PHE A 395 3.12 29.63 7.41
N TYR A 396 3.54 29.19 8.56
CA TYR A 396 4.76 28.41 8.69
C TYR A 396 4.45 26.94 8.35
N VAL A 397 5.00 26.49 7.23
CA VAL A 397 4.62 25.21 6.62
C VAL A 397 5.73 24.19 6.72
N SER A 398 5.41 23.01 7.22
CA SER A 398 6.23 21.81 7.04
C SER A 398 5.67 20.97 5.90
N HIS A 399 6.49 20.67 4.91
CA HIS A 399 6.09 19.93 3.71
C HIS A 399 6.84 18.61 3.58
N LYS A 400 6.10 17.51 3.48
CA LYS A 400 6.59 16.21 3.02
C LYS A 400 6.26 16.06 1.54
N PRO A 401 7.27 16.10 0.65
CA PRO A 401 7.04 15.84 -0.78
C PRO A 401 6.73 14.35 -1.02
N GLN A 402 6.16 14.05 -2.19
CA GLN A 402 5.84 12.68 -2.60
C GLN A 402 7.07 11.77 -2.52
N GLN A 403 8.23 12.22 -3.01
CA GLN A 403 9.49 11.51 -2.90
C GLN A 403 10.53 12.31 -2.13
N LEU A 404 11.28 11.65 -1.26
CA LEU A 404 12.42 12.25 -0.59
C LEU A 404 13.63 12.22 -1.54
N GLU A 405 14.09 13.39 -2.00
CA GLU A 405 15.33 13.49 -2.77
C GLU A 405 16.54 13.09 -1.91
N THR A 406 17.22 12.03 -2.28
CA THR A 406 18.30 11.43 -1.49
C THR A 406 19.67 11.84 -1.99
N LYS A 407 20.02 13.11 -1.91
CA LYS A 407 21.42 13.56 -2.13
C LYS A 407 22.32 13.37 -0.89
N PHE A 408 21.73 13.02 0.24
CA PHE A 408 22.44 12.88 1.51
C PHE A 408 23.11 11.49 1.63
N GLN A 409 24.43 11.47 1.76
CA GLN A 409 25.23 10.24 1.82
C GLN A 409 25.48 9.70 3.24
N GLY A 410 24.96 10.37 4.26
CA GLY A 410 25.14 9.98 5.65
C GLY A 410 24.10 8.97 6.15
N THR A 411 24.17 8.66 7.43
CA THR A 411 23.19 7.78 8.10
C THR A 411 21.88 8.51 8.41
N VAL A 412 20.81 7.75 8.65
CA VAL A 412 19.51 8.31 9.08
C VAL A 412 19.67 9.12 10.37
N SER A 413 20.46 8.62 11.33
CA SER A 413 20.75 9.36 12.57
C SER A 413 21.37 10.72 12.29
N GLN A 414 22.37 10.78 11.42
CA GLN A 414 23.01 12.05 11.04
C GLN A 414 22.02 13.01 10.36
N LEU A 415 21.17 12.48 9.46
CA LEU A 415 20.16 13.28 8.78
C LEU A 415 19.14 13.88 9.76
N LEU A 416 18.63 13.08 10.70
CA LEU A 416 17.68 13.52 11.71
C LEU A 416 18.28 14.55 12.64
N HIS A 417 19.48 14.32 13.16
CA HIS A 417 20.20 15.28 14.02
C HIS A 417 20.54 16.59 13.30
N GLN A 418 20.77 16.56 11.99
CA GLN A 418 21.02 17.77 11.21
C GLN A 418 19.74 18.58 10.95
N LYS A 419 18.61 17.89 10.70
CA LYS A 419 17.37 18.53 10.24
C LYS A 419 16.36 18.83 11.34
N ILE A 420 16.30 17.97 12.37
CA ILE A 420 15.32 18.02 13.45
C ILE A 420 15.96 17.67 14.82
N PRO A 421 17.07 18.32 15.23
CA PRO A 421 17.85 17.94 16.41
C PRO A 421 17.01 17.95 17.70
N GLU A 422 16.21 18.97 17.90
CA GLU A 422 15.40 19.15 19.11
C GLU A 422 14.26 18.13 19.20
N SER A 423 13.53 17.92 18.11
CA SER A 423 12.45 16.93 18.07
C SER A 423 12.98 15.53 18.32
N CYS A 424 14.17 15.19 17.81
CA CYS A 424 14.78 13.87 18.06
C CYS A 424 15.11 13.59 19.53
N THR A 425 15.40 14.63 20.31
CA THR A 425 15.70 14.50 21.75
C THR A 425 14.45 14.54 22.60
N HIS A 426 13.34 15.10 22.10
CA HIS A 426 12.09 15.25 22.84
C HIS A 426 11.42 13.91 23.12
N PRO A 427 11.15 13.56 24.41
CA PRO A 427 10.63 12.24 24.79
C PRO A 427 9.28 11.90 24.14
N GLN A 428 8.36 12.89 24.04
CA GLN A 428 7.04 12.70 23.45
C GLN A 428 7.13 12.43 21.94
N PHE A 429 7.98 13.15 21.21
CA PHE A 429 8.18 12.91 19.79
C PHE A 429 8.76 11.51 19.53
N ARG A 430 9.66 11.06 20.42
CA ARG A 430 10.19 9.70 20.34
C ARG A 430 9.10 8.64 20.56
N SER A 431 8.20 8.83 21.54
CA SER A 431 7.11 7.89 21.81
C SER A 431 6.03 7.90 20.73
N ASP A 432 5.69 9.07 20.20
CA ASP A 432 4.55 9.26 19.32
C ASP A 432 4.90 9.09 17.83
N VAL A 433 6.16 9.33 17.43
CA VAL A 433 6.59 9.32 16.03
C VAL A 433 7.71 8.32 15.78
N ILE A 434 8.85 8.46 16.46
CA ILE A 434 10.07 7.68 16.15
C ILE A 434 9.86 6.19 16.41
N LYS A 435 9.32 5.83 17.56
CA LYS A 435 9.11 4.43 17.96
C LYS A 435 8.03 3.72 17.12
N PRO A 436 6.81 4.28 16.94
CA PRO A 436 5.77 3.63 16.12
C PRO A 436 6.18 3.47 14.64
N LEU A 437 6.84 4.48 14.05
CA LEU A 437 7.38 4.39 12.69
C LEU A 437 8.64 3.51 12.59
N GLN A 438 9.09 2.90 13.69
CA GLN A 438 10.26 2.02 13.76
C GLN A 438 11.55 2.68 13.21
N ILE A 439 11.70 3.99 13.38
CA ILE A 439 12.86 4.74 12.89
C ILE A 439 14.14 4.34 13.65
N GLU A 440 14.02 3.94 14.92
CA GLU A 440 15.17 3.49 15.73
C GLU A 440 15.98 2.36 15.08
N GLN A 441 15.30 1.48 14.34
CA GLN A 441 15.94 0.37 13.63
C GLN A 441 16.72 0.84 12.39
N LEU A 442 16.45 2.04 11.89
CA LEU A 442 17.03 2.61 10.67
C LEU A 442 18.18 3.57 10.95
N MET A 443 18.42 3.96 12.21
CA MET A 443 19.36 5.03 12.58
C MET A 443 20.77 4.84 12.03
N ASP A 444 21.25 3.60 11.99
CA ASP A 444 22.60 3.26 11.52
C ASP A 444 22.70 3.02 10.01
N ARG A 445 21.56 3.02 9.30
CA ARG A 445 21.53 2.80 7.85
C ARG A 445 21.86 4.07 7.09
N VAL A 446 22.56 3.91 5.97
CA VAL A 446 22.82 5.00 5.03
C VAL A 446 21.53 5.31 4.27
N VAL A 447 21.21 6.61 4.15
CA VAL A 447 19.93 7.07 3.56
C VAL A 447 19.74 6.60 2.12
N THR A 448 20.81 6.51 1.34
CA THR A 448 20.78 6.01 -0.05
C THR A 448 20.39 4.54 -0.17
N ASN A 449 20.62 3.74 0.88
CA ASN A 449 20.38 2.29 0.90
C ASN A 449 19.02 1.92 1.51
N LEU A 450 18.18 2.91 1.82
CA LEU A 450 16.83 2.68 2.34
C LEU A 450 15.90 2.18 1.23
N SER A 451 15.04 1.22 1.58
CA SER A 451 13.91 0.83 0.73
C SER A 451 12.89 1.98 0.58
N GLY A 452 11.98 1.88 -0.39
CA GLY A 452 10.94 2.88 -0.61
C GLY A 452 10.13 3.18 0.65
N GLY A 453 9.63 2.14 1.33
CA GLY A 453 8.85 2.29 2.57
C GLY A 453 9.68 2.84 3.74
N GLU A 454 10.95 2.47 3.87
CA GLU A 454 11.86 3.02 4.89
C GLU A 454 12.11 4.51 4.65
N ARG A 455 12.36 4.91 3.38
CA ARG A 455 12.49 6.33 2.99
C ARG A 455 11.23 7.12 3.31
N GLN A 456 10.06 6.56 3.04
CA GLN A 456 8.77 7.18 3.31
C GLN A 456 8.56 7.43 4.81
N ARG A 457 8.87 6.45 5.66
CA ARG A 457 8.79 6.60 7.12
C ARG A 457 9.76 7.66 7.65
N VAL A 458 10.98 7.71 7.13
CA VAL A 458 11.97 8.75 7.47
C VAL A 458 11.50 10.12 6.99
N ALA A 459 10.93 10.23 5.78
CA ALA A 459 10.39 11.49 5.26
C ALA A 459 9.22 12.01 6.12
N LEU A 460 8.34 11.12 6.56
CA LEU A 460 7.24 11.46 7.46
C LEU A 460 7.78 11.94 8.82
N CYS A 461 8.77 11.25 9.40
CA CYS A 461 9.42 11.64 10.64
C CYS A 461 10.05 13.03 10.54
N LEU A 462 10.76 13.33 9.43
CA LEU A 462 11.35 14.65 9.17
C LEU A 462 10.29 15.74 9.05
N CYS A 463 9.17 15.46 8.37
CA CYS A 463 8.09 16.43 8.21
C CYS A 463 7.45 16.77 9.56
N LEU A 464 7.08 15.76 10.33
CA LEU A 464 6.43 15.94 11.63
C LEU A 464 7.36 16.57 12.68
N GLY A 465 8.66 16.30 12.61
CA GLY A 465 9.66 16.81 13.56
C GLY A 465 10.21 18.18 13.21
N LYS A 466 9.81 18.79 12.09
CA LYS A 466 10.35 20.09 11.67
C LYS A 466 9.77 21.21 12.54
N LEU A 467 10.67 21.89 13.26
CA LEU A 467 10.37 23.12 13.97
C LEU A 467 10.72 24.33 13.08
N VAL A 468 9.98 25.39 13.23
CA VAL A 468 10.14 26.64 12.48
C VAL A 468 10.42 27.76 13.48
N ASP A 469 11.33 28.64 13.15
CA ASP A 469 11.56 29.87 13.91
C ASP A 469 10.75 31.00 13.28
N PRO A 470 9.65 31.46 13.90
CA PRO A 470 8.78 32.46 13.31
C PRO A 470 9.39 33.85 13.25
N ASN A 471 10.38 34.20 14.11
CA ASN A 471 10.89 35.53 14.26
C ASN A 471 12.41 35.70 14.16
N PHE A 472 13.16 34.66 13.82
CA PHE A 472 14.62 34.57 13.96
C PHE A 472 15.12 34.80 15.41
N GLU A 473 14.25 34.61 16.41
CA GLU A 473 14.52 34.83 17.83
C GLU A 473 14.63 33.55 18.66
N VAL A 474 15.28 32.51 18.15
CA VAL A 474 15.61 31.28 18.94
C VAL A 474 14.41 30.51 19.53
N VAL A 475 13.16 30.91 19.34
CA VAL A 475 11.98 30.19 19.80
C VAL A 475 11.46 29.28 18.70
N LEU A 476 11.93 28.04 18.68
CA LEU A 476 11.51 27.01 17.74
C LEU A 476 10.10 26.51 18.09
N GLN A 477 9.17 26.63 17.16
CA GLN A 477 7.78 26.19 17.33
C GLN A 477 7.41 25.15 16.26
N PRO A 478 6.44 24.24 16.52
CA PRO A 478 5.84 23.40 15.50
C PRO A 478 5.28 24.25 14.35
N ALA A 479 5.36 23.74 13.12
CA ALA A 479 4.77 24.40 11.96
C ALA A 479 3.25 24.59 12.16
N ASP A 480 2.68 25.66 11.59
CA ASP A 480 1.24 25.90 11.66
C ASP A 480 0.46 24.91 10.81
N ILE A 481 1.01 24.59 9.64
CA ILE A 481 0.40 23.66 8.68
C ILE A 481 1.40 22.58 8.28
N TYR A 482 0.94 21.34 8.32
CA TYR A 482 1.65 20.17 7.81
C TYR A 482 1.06 19.75 6.47
N LEU A 483 1.85 19.85 5.40
CA LEU A 483 1.46 19.43 4.05
C LEU A 483 2.08 18.07 3.76
N ILE A 484 1.27 17.03 3.67
CA ILE A 484 1.73 15.65 3.55
C ILE A 484 1.21 15.08 2.22
N ASP A 485 2.14 14.85 1.28
CA ASP A 485 1.83 14.36 -0.06
C ASP A 485 2.05 12.85 -0.12
N GLU A 486 0.99 12.08 -0.35
CA GLU A 486 0.94 10.62 -0.45
C GLU A 486 1.74 9.89 0.65
N PRO A 487 1.33 9.96 1.92
CA PRO A 487 2.04 9.26 3.00
C PRO A 487 1.98 7.73 2.90
N SER A 488 1.00 7.15 2.21
CA SER A 488 0.86 5.70 2.02
C SER A 488 1.80 5.11 0.97
N ALA A 489 2.41 5.94 0.12
CA ALA A 489 3.23 5.47 -0.99
C ALA A 489 4.36 4.55 -0.51
N SER A 490 4.52 3.38 -1.15
CA SER A 490 5.52 2.35 -0.82
C SER A 490 5.41 1.73 0.59
N LEU A 491 4.38 2.04 1.35
CA LEU A 491 4.11 1.41 2.64
C LEU A 491 3.24 0.17 2.45
N ASP A 492 3.52 -0.88 3.22
CA ASP A 492 2.61 -2.03 3.31
C ASP A 492 1.35 -1.69 4.14
N SER A 493 0.33 -2.54 4.06
CA SER A 493 -0.96 -2.32 4.72
C SER A 493 -0.83 -2.03 6.22
N GLU A 494 0.09 -2.71 6.92
CA GLU A 494 0.34 -2.49 8.34
C GLU A 494 0.97 -1.11 8.59
N GLN A 495 1.99 -0.76 7.81
CA GLN A 495 2.69 0.52 7.94
C GLN A 495 1.80 1.71 7.56
N ARG A 496 0.87 1.55 6.59
CA ARG A 496 -0.14 2.59 6.25
C ARG A 496 -1.01 2.93 7.46
N ILE A 497 -1.48 1.90 8.17
CA ILE A 497 -2.32 2.08 9.37
C ILE A 497 -1.53 2.73 10.50
N VAL A 498 -0.29 2.28 10.72
CA VAL A 498 0.59 2.88 11.74
C VAL A 498 0.88 4.34 11.40
N ALA A 499 1.20 4.65 10.14
CA ALA A 499 1.46 6.02 9.68
C ALA A 499 0.22 6.91 9.88
N SER A 500 -0.98 6.42 9.57
CA SER A 500 -2.24 7.15 9.82
C SER A 500 -2.43 7.48 11.29
N LYS A 501 -2.21 6.50 12.17
CA LYS A 501 -2.30 6.70 13.63
C LYS A 501 -1.27 7.72 14.13
N VAL A 502 -0.05 7.66 13.63
CA VAL A 502 1.02 8.61 13.99
C VAL A 502 0.67 10.02 13.54
N ILE A 503 0.22 10.20 12.29
CA ILE A 503 -0.18 11.52 11.79
C ILE A 503 -1.33 12.09 12.62
N LYS A 504 -2.41 11.31 12.80
CA LYS A 504 -3.60 11.77 13.53
C LYS A 504 -3.27 12.16 14.96
N ARG A 505 -2.54 11.29 15.66
CA ARG A 505 -2.13 11.53 17.06
C ARG A 505 -1.21 12.75 17.17
N PHE A 506 -0.24 12.90 16.27
CA PHE A 506 0.68 14.03 16.29
C PHE A 506 -0.05 15.35 16.05
N ILE A 507 -0.90 15.45 15.03
CA ILE A 507 -1.65 16.67 14.69
C ILE A 507 -2.57 17.08 15.82
N PHE A 508 -3.26 16.11 16.42
CA PHE A 508 -4.13 16.36 17.58
C PHE A 508 -3.34 16.88 18.79
N HIS A 509 -2.22 16.25 19.16
CA HIS A 509 -1.40 16.68 20.30
C HIS A 509 -0.69 18.01 20.05
N ALA A 510 -0.24 18.27 18.83
CA ALA A 510 0.40 19.53 18.47
C ALA A 510 -0.60 20.68 18.34
N LYS A 511 -1.91 20.42 18.31
CA LYS A 511 -2.99 21.39 18.03
C LYS A 511 -2.71 22.19 16.75
N LYS A 512 -2.34 21.50 15.69
CA LYS A 512 -2.00 22.07 14.38
C LYS A 512 -2.87 21.45 13.28
N THR A 513 -2.79 22.01 12.06
CA THR A 513 -3.59 21.53 10.93
C THR A 513 -2.73 20.76 9.94
N ALA A 514 -3.29 19.68 9.38
CA ALA A 514 -2.65 18.97 8.27
C ALA A 514 -3.53 18.95 7.02
N PHE A 515 -2.90 19.15 5.86
CA PHE A 515 -3.47 18.84 4.55
C PHE A 515 -2.78 17.60 4.00
N VAL A 516 -3.55 16.57 3.71
CA VAL A 516 -3.02 15.27 3.29
C VAL A 516 -3.58 14.91 1.93
N VAL A 517 -2.70 14.69 0.94
CA VAL A 517 -3.08 14.09 -0.34
C VAL A 517 -2.99 12.58 -0.18
N GLU A 518 -4.07 11.87 -0.42
CA GLU A 518 -4.09 10.42 -0.25
C GLU A 518 -4.96 9.72 -1.30
N HIS A 519 -4.51 8.55 -1.73
CA HIS A 519 -5.19 7.68 -2.68
C HIS A 519 -5.63 6.34 -2.07
N ASP A 520 -5.18 6.03 -0.85
CA ASP A 520 -5.66 4.88 -0.09
C ASP A 520 -6.94 5.25 0.66
N PHE A 521 -8.05 4.61 0.31
CA PHE A 521 -9.36 4.92 0.89
C PHE A 521 -9.42 4.71 2.40
N ILE A 522 -8.78 3.65 2.88
CA ILE A 522 -8.79 3.31 4.29
C ILE A 522 -8.04 4.39 5.07
N MET A 523 -6.86 4.77 4.57
CA MET A 523 -6.05 5.81 5.18
C MET A 523 -6.74 7.17 5.10
N ALA A 524 -7.30 7.53 3.94
CA ALA A 524 -8.02 8.78 3.73
C ALA A 524 -9.22 8.91 4.70
N THR A 525 -10.03 7.86 4.80
CA THR A 525 -11.21 7.83 5.70
C THR A 525 -10.81 7.91 7.18
N TYR A 526 -9.73 7.23 7.56
CA TYR A 526 -9.27 7.26 8.96
C TYR A 526 -8.69 8.61 9.37
N LEU A 527 -7.98 9.28 8.46
CA LEU A 527 -7.33 10.57 8.73
C LEU A 527 -8.33 11.74 8.73
N ALA A 528 -9.24 11.76 7.75
CA ALA A 528 -10.01 12.96 7.42
C ALA A 528 -11.01 13.37 8.51
N ASP A 529 -10.90 14.63 8.92
CA ASP A 529 -11.95 15.35 9.62
C ASP A 529 -12.78 16.16 8.60
N LYS A 530 -12.12 16.73 7.57
CA LYS A 530 -12.74 17.33 6.39
C LYS A 530 -12.09 16.82 5.11
N VAL A 531 -12.82 16.95 3.99
CA VAL A 531 -12.37 16.51 2.66
C VAL A 531 -12.51 17.64 1.65
N ILE A 532 -11.49 17.83 0.82
CA ILE A 532 -11.53 18.66 -0.38
C ILE A 532 -11.57 17.74 -1.59
N VAL A 533 -12.64 17.83 -2.40
CA VAL A 533 -12.79 17.07 -3.63
C VAL A 533 -12.35 17.93 -4.81
N TYR A 534 -11.54 17.35 -5.69
CA TYR A 534 -11.07 17.97 -6.94
C TYR A 534 -11.89 17.45 -8.11
N GLU A 535 -12.50 18.36 -8.83
CA GLU A 535 -13.36 18.10 -10.01
C GLU A 535 -12.74 18.71 -11.26
N GLY A 536 -13.19 18.26 -12.44
CA GLY A 536 -12.75 18.81 -13.72
C GLY A 536 -11.96 17.82 -14.57
N ARG A 537 -11.31 18.27 -15.61
CA ARG A 537 -10.51 17.45 -16.51
C ARG A 537 -9.05 17.47 -16.08
N PRO A 538 -8.47 16.33 -15.66
CA PRO A 538 -7.07 16.28 -15.25
C PRO A 538 -6.14 16.86 -16.31
N SER A 539 -5.15 17.62 -15.89
CA SER A 539 -4.14 18.30 -16.72
C SER A 539 -4.69 19.35 -17.70
N VAL A 540 -5.96 19.74 -17.60
CA VAL A 540 -6.59 20.79 -18.42
C VAL A 540 -7.22 21.87 -17.55
N ASP A 541 -8.30 21.54 -16.85
CA ASP A 541 -9.06 22.48 -16.03
C ASP A 541 -9.70 21.76 -14.86
N CYS A 542 -9.30 22.15 -13.65
CA CYS A 542 -9.77 21.52 -12.42
C CYS A 542 -10.16 22.55 -11.37
N THR A 543 -11.15 22.19 -10.57
CA THR A 543 -11.64 22.99 -9.43
C THR A 543 -11.45 22.20 -8.14
N ALA A 544 -10.81 22.79 -7.15
CA ALA A 544 -10.79 22.31 -5.78
C ALA A 544 -11.97 22.91 -5.02
N ASN A 545 -12.87 22.08 -4.54
CA ASN A 545 -14.07 22.51 -3.80
C ASN A 545 -13.71 23.02 -2.40
N ALA A 546 -14.64 23.72 -1.75
CA ALA A 546 -14.50 24.06 -0.34
C ALA A 546 -14.43 22.80 0.54
N PRO A 547 -13.75 22.86 1.72
CA PRO A 547 -13.69 21.74 2.66
C PRO A 547 -15.07 21.29 3.12
N GLN A 548 -15.39 20.01 2.93
CA GLN A 548 -16.67 19.37 3.26
C GLN A 548 -16.50 18.34 4.37
N THR A 549 -17.61 17.91 4.98
CA THR A 549 -17.58 16.78 5.92
C THR A 549 -17.13 15.51 5.20
N LEU A 550 -16.53 14.59 5.94
CA LEU A 550 -16.04 13.31 5.40
C LEU A 550 -17.12 12.59 4.56
N LEU A 551 -18.33 12.47 5.10
CA LEU A 551 -19.44 11.77 4.43
C LEU A 551 -19.84 12.45 3.12
N SER A 552 -20.04 13.77 3.15
CA SER A 552 -20.42 14.55 1.95
C SER A 552 -19.34 14.50 0.88
N GLY A 553 -18.08 14.74 1.27
CA GLY A 553 -16.95 14.74 0.33
C GLY A 553 -16.70 13.37 -0.30
N MET A 554 -16.79 12.28 0.48
CA MET A 554 -16.62 10.93 -0.06
C MET A 554 -17.76 10.55 -1.02
N ASN A 555 -19.01 10.85 -0.68
CA ASN A 555 -20.15 10.59 -1.57
C ASN A 555 -20.02 11.38 -2.88
N LYS A 556 -19.62 12.64 -2.80
CA LYS A 556 -19.37 13.49 -3.97
C LYS A 556 -18.26 12.90 -4.86
N PHE A 557 -17.14 12.53 -4.29
CA PHE A 557 -16.02 11.93 -5.02
C PHE A 557 -16.41 10.61 -5.71
N LEU A 558 -17.16 9.75 -5.03
CA LEU A 558 -17.63 8.48 -5.59
C LEU A 558 -18.69 8.68 -6.69
N SER A 559 -19.59 9.66 -6.56
CA SER A 559 -20.57 9.97 -7.61
C SER A 559 -19.91 10.45 -8.90
N GLU A 560 -18.88 11.29 -8.79
CA GLU A 560 -18.12 11.74 -9.96
C GLU A 560 -17.37 10.63 -10.68
N CYS A 561 -16.80 9.70 -9.92
CA CYS A 561 -16.18 8.51 -10.51
C CYS A 561 -17.18 7.72 -11.37
N ARG A 562 -18.47 7.64 -10.95
CA ARG A 562 -19.55 6.95 -11.68
C ARG A 562 -20.05 7.72 -12.89
N GLU A 563 -20.32 9.02 -12.74
CA GLU A 563 -20.86 9.85 -13.84
C GLU A 563 -19.91 9.91 -15.03
N ARG A 564 -18.62 9.95 -14.79
CA ARG A 564 -17.59 9.91 -15.85
C ARG A 564 -17.53 8.56 -16.55
N GLU A 565 -17.75 7.45 -15.84
CA GLU A 565 -17.86 6.11 -16.46
C GLU A 565 -19.09 6.02 -17.37
N ALA A 566 -20.25 6.48 -16.91
CA ALA A 566 -21.47 6.53 -17.70
C ALA A 566 -21.33 7.41 -18.95
N GLY A 567 -20.68 8.57 -18.83
CA GLY A 567 -20.39 9.46 -19.95
C GLY A 567 -19.42 8.87 -20.98
N SER A 568 -18.48 8.03 -20.55
CA SER A 568 -17.57 7.30 -21.45
C SER A 568 -18.28 6.18 -22.21
N ALA A 569 -19.16 5.44 -21.55
CA ALA A 569 -19.98 4.40 -22.17
C ALA A 569 -20.95 5.00 -23.21
N ALA A 570 -21.64 6.09 -22.91
CA ALA A 570 -22.56 6.77 -23.82
C ALA A 570 -21.85 7.39 -25.05
N ARG A 571 -20.57 7.74 -24.97
CA ARG A 571 -19.77 8.17 -26.14
C ARG A 571 -19.38 7.01 -27.04
N LEU A 572 -19.14 5.83 -26.48
CA LEU A 572 -18.82 4.62 -27.24
C LEU A 572 -20.03 4.09 -28.00
N ASP A 573 -21.22 4.16 -27.43
CA ASP A 573 -22.46 3.77 -28.11
C ASP A 573 -22.77 4.68 -29.32
N ARG A 574 -22.43 5.97 -29.27
CA ARG A 574 -22.56 6.88 -30.42
C ARG A 574 -21.57 6.64 -31.57
N ILE A 575 -20.51 5.90 -31.35
CA ILE A 575 -19.52 5.57 -32.39
C ILE A 575 -19.86 4.24 -33.08
N LYS A 576 -20.77 3.44 -32.51
CA LYS A 576 -21.15 2.10 -33.02
C LYS A 576 -22.48 2.00 -33.77
N GLU A 577 -23.17 3.09 -34.04
CA GLU A 577 -24.41 3.01 -34.79
C GLU A 577 -24.16 3.01 -36.31
N PRO A 578 -24.45 1.91 -37.03
CA PRO A 578 -25.03 1.98 -38.36
C PRO A 578 -26.56 2.15 -38.24
N ALA A 579 -27.15 2.87 -39.19
CA ALA A 579 -28.53 3.36 -39.22
C ALA A 579 -29.64 2.32 -38.93
N PRO A 580 -30.86 2.78 -38.53
CA PRO A 580 -31.84 1.97 -37.83
C PRO A 580 -32.69 1.11 -38.75
N GLU A 581 -32.92 -0.14 -38.39
CA GLU A 581 -34.11 -0.91 -38.77
C GLU A 581 -34.98 -1.10 -37.53
N GLU A 582 -36.27 -0.71 -37.69
CA GLU A 582 -37.29 -0.76 -36.68
C GLU A 582 -37.64 -2.20 -36.26
N VAL A 583 -37.59 -2.51 -34.96
CA VAL A 583 -38.33 -3.65 -34.39
C VAL A 583 -38.93 -3.23 -33.06
N ILE A 584 -40.25 -3.34 -33.00
CA ILE A 584 -41.13 -3.06 -31.85
C ILE A 584 -40.98 -4.20 -30.81
N PRO A 585 -40.73 -3.94 -29.52
CA PRO A 585 -40.81 -4.98 -28.50
C PRO A 585 -42.18 -5.00 -27.81
N THR A 586 -42.77 -6.18 -27.76
CA THR A 586 -43.92 -6.51 -26.95
C THR A 586 -43.57 -6.65 -25.46
N PHE A 587 -44.38 -5.98 -24.64
CA PHE A 587 -44.29 -6.02 -23.19
C PHE A 587 -44.74 -7.37 -22.62
N GLY A 588 -43.90 -7.99 -21.75
CA GLY A 588 -44.28 -9.09 -20.85
C GLY A 588 -44.43 -8.58 -19.42
N THR A 589 -45.47 -9.04 -18.74
CA THR A 589 -45.88 -8.68 -17.38
C THR A 589 -44.85 -9.03 -16.30
N PRO A 590 -44.78 -8.26 -15.17
CA PRO A 590 -43.84 -8.50 -14.09
C PRO A 590 -44.29 -9.66 -13.19
N PRO A 591 -43.34 -10.45 -12.59
CA PRO A 591 -43.69 -11.49 -11.62
C PRO A 591 -43.85 -10.91 -10.21
N GLU A 592 -44.71 -11.59 -9.44
CA GLU A 592 -45.12 -11.25 -8.08
C GLU A 592 -44.00 -11.25 -7.03
N PRO A 593 -44.19 -10.52 -5.89
CA PRO A 593 -43.17 -10.41 -4.83
C PRO A 593 -43.24 -11.59 -3.86
N GLY A 594 -42.19 -12.35 -3.73
CA GLY A 594 -42.12 -13.39 -2.71
C GLY A 594 -41.01 -14.41 -2.83
N VAL A 595 -39.78 -13.98 -3.06
CA VAL A 595 -38.60 -14.87 -2.79
C VAL A 595 -37.55 -14.08 -2.05
N LEU A 596 -37.39 -14.40 -0.77
CA LEU A 596 -36.28 -13.92 0.05
C LEU A 596 -34.96 -14.49 -0.51
N CYS A 597 -34.30 -13.74 -1.38
CA CYS A 597 -32.90 -13.98 -1.68
C CYS A 597 -32.07 -13.55 -0.46
N ARG A 598 -31.41 -14.50 0.19
CA ARG A 598 -30.31 -14.23 1.10
C ARG A 598 -29.24 -13.49 0.31
N VAL A 599 -29.17 -12.18 0.50
CA VAL A 599 -28.08 -11.36 -0.03
C VAL A 599 -26.84 -11.70 0.78
N VAL A 600 -25.94 -12.45 0.17
CA VAL A 600 -24.55 -12.53 0.61
C VAL A 600 -23.96 -11.15 0.32
N PRO A 601 -23.33 -10.47 1.30
CA PRO A 601 -22.67 -9.20 1.04
C PRO A 601 -21.34 -9.46 0.31
N GLY A 602 -21.44 -9.61 -0.97
CA GLY A 602 -20.36 -9.52 -1.93
C GLY A 602 -20.85 -8.54 -2.98
N PHE A 603 -19.97 -7.70 -3.46
CA PHE A 603 -20.25 -6.66 -4.46
C PHE A 603 -21.32 -7.08 -5.48
N LEU A 604 -22.44 -6.39 -5.46
CA LEU A 604 -23.51 -6.55 -6.44
C LEU A 604 -23.07 -6.00 -7.80
N PRO A 605 -23.56 -6.55 -8.93
CA PRO A 605 -23.26 -6.02 -10.26
C PRO A 605 -23.64 -4.53 -10.40
N HIS A 606 -22.92 -3.82 -11.23
CA HIS A 606 -22.97 -2.35 -11.45
C HIS A 606 -24.36 -1.69 -11.49
N SER A 607 -25.42 -2.42 -11.80
CA SER A 607 -26.81 -1.91 -11.90
C SER A 607 -27.50 -1.65 -10.55
N LEU A 608 -26.94 -2.06 -9.42
CA LEU A 608 -27.58 -1.98 -8.10
C LEU A 608 -26.95 -0.95 -7.14
N TYR A 609 -25.88 -0.28 -7.56
CA TYR A 609 -25.16 0.71 -6.72
C TYR A 609 -25.82 2.08 -6.60
N SER A 610 -26.90 2.35 -7.33
CA SER A 610 -27.53 3.68 -7.39
C SER A 610 -28.21 4.16 -6.11
N GLY A 611 -28.14 3.42 -5.00
CA GLY A 611 -28.78 3.77 -3.74
C GLY A 611 -28.01 3.52 -2.46
N MET A 612 -26.75 3.07 -2.53
CA MET A 612 -25.98 2.81 -1.31
C MET A 612 -25.26 4.07 -0.81
N GLU A 613 -25.64 4.55 0.37
CA GLU A 613 -24.92 5.61 1.07
C GLU A 613 -23.54 5.13 1.56
N TYR A 614 -22.59 6.06 1.67
CA TYR A 614 -21.24 5.85 2.22
C TYR A 614 -21.21 5.09 3.55
N LYS A 615 -22.20 5.26 4.43
CA LYS A 615 -22.35 4.48 5.67
C LYS A 615 -22.33 2.97 5.47
N GLN A 616 -22.87 2.49 4.34
CA GLN A 616 -22.87 1.05 4.02
C GLN A 616 -21.50 0.57 3.54
N TRP A 617 -20.72 1.44 2.90
CA TRP A 617 -19.36 1.15 2.47
C TRP A 617 -18.38 1.11 3.64
N VAL A 618 -18.50 2.06 4.58
CA VAL A 618 -17.72 2.10 5.83
C VAL A 618 -18.04 0.91 6.73
N PHE A 619 -19.28 0.41 6.70
CA PHE A 619 -19.68 -0.79 7.45
C PHE A 619 -18.98 -2.07 6.95
N LEU A 620 -18.63 -2.16 5.66
CA LEU A 620 -17.88 -3.29 5.13
C LEU A 620 -16.42 -3.32 5.61
N VAL A 621 -15.87 -2.16 5.96
CA VAL A 621 -14.49 -2.01 6.48
C VAL A 621 -14.44 -1.94 8.01
N ASN A 622 -15.54 -1.54 8.66
CA ASN A 622 -15.66 -1.40 10.13
C ASN A 622 -16.32 -2.60 10.79
N ILE A 623 -15.78 -3.78 10.66
CA ILE A 623 -16.29 -4.92 11.42
C ILE A 623 -15.62 -4.93 12.79
N GLU A 624 -16.39 -4.56 13.82
CA GLU A 624 -16.03 -4.87 15.20
C GLU A 624 -15.89 -6.39 15.38
N PRO A 625 -14.83 -6.87 16.04
CA PRO A 625 -14.69 -8.30 16.35
C PRO A 625 -15.66 -8.80 17.44
N ALA A 626 -16.64 -8.01 17.88
CA ALA A 626 -17.39 -8.22 19.11
C ALA A 626 -18.79 -8.83 18.96
N ILE A 627 -19.18 -9.38 17.80
CA ILE A 627 -20.45 -10.12 17.71
C ILE A 627 -20.23 -11.52 17.12
N PHE A 628 -19.51 -12.36 17.87
CA PHE A 628 -19.67 -13.81 17.80
C PHE A 628 -20.28 -14.30 19.12
N LEU A 629 -21.59 -14.22 19.22
CA LEU A 629 -22.33 -15.12 20.09
C LEU A 629 -22.58 -16.41 19.30
N PRO A 630 -22.32 -17.58 19.90
CA PRO A 630 -22.56 -18.85 19.24
C PRO A 630 -24.08 -19.05 19.14
N PHE A 631 -24.61 -19.12 17.93
CA PHE A 631 -25.92 -19.71 17.73
C PHE A 631 -25.84 -21.18 18.08
N SER A 632 -26.22 -21.49 19.30
CA SER A 632 -26.47 -22.84 19.75
C SER A 632 -27.64 -23.44 18.96
N LYS A 633 -27.44 -24.69 18.57
CA LYS A 633 -28.44 -25.63 18.10
C LYS A 633 -29.78 -25.49 18.83
N LYS A 634 -30.82 -25.34 18.05
CA LYS A 634 -32.19 -25.88 18.17
C LYS A 634 -32.93 -25.32 16.96
N VAL A 635 -33.47 -26.15 16.07
CA VAL A 635 -34.68 -26.94 16.18
C VAL A 635 -34.82 -27.78 14.91
N VAL A 636 -35.17 -29.00 15.09
CA VAL A 636 -36.13 -29.88 14.41
C VAL A 636 -36.23 -29.78 12.89
#